data_d5e19157ac7436b922798f0c08edc860
#
_entry.id   d5e19157ac7436b922798f0c08edc860
#
_cell.length_a   1.000
_cell.length_b   1.000
_cell.length_c   1.000
_cell.angle_alpha   90.00
_cell.angle_beta   90.00
_cell.angle_gamma   90.00
#
_symmetry.space_group_name_H-M   'P 1'
#
loop_
_entity.id
_entity.type
_entity.pdbx_description
1 polymer ?
#
loop_
_entity_poly.entity_id
_entity_poly.type
_entity_poly.pdbx_seq_one_letter_code
_entity_poly.pdbx_strand_id
1 'polypeptide(L)'
;MHPERVVSVEALNHLQRTWTRLVMSGKPNGLAEKPGLLASLEQVGGEFNKLRAELLGALAESQGRETAVELGTRAQISIDILIRNLFERTADVGFLAEDGAIIDSLTAAESSDRDLAALRQRLEEYVAKYSVYDDIAVFRPDGTLHVTRLDAASRFAADDPLVAAALGQPGAFREIFRQGPDGVAQLLYVQTIPGPDRVPVGVLALSFKFDDEMRGIFGSLLKGAAPGLVLGIVDRDGGVIASSDSGSLAIGTRLDIEADKLVTVTLEDEDYLGLRRPTRGYQGFSGLGWSGVALRPALLRQIGTESTEAESAEEHDERAIAASAIVSDALKQISRRAYAIDSDLHLIGLNGKLAADRENNRVLPAVLSSIREVGEQIRNAVHGVIGTLYDQTHGSLRREAEQMAALGVDIMDRNLYERANDNRWWALTPSFRAILAAGTPSPAAATEIGRILGYINGLYTVYSTLFVFDAAGRVIADSRNGASGMVGEKLTGRHIEAALAGSNTQAYSVSAFEPTPLYDGRPTYIYCGSILAPDSARTVGGVAIVFDGEPQFRQMLLDVLPVNDGGMPYPGSFAVFVNASGTVIASTETTQAPGSAFDDRQLDDFQIVARGRSPGYREFKTSDGYNDPITCIVAIPG
;
A
#
# COMPACT_ATOMS: atom_id res chain seq x y z
N MET A 1 9.12 19.02 20.08
CA MET A 1 9.87 18.26 21.10
C MET A 1 8.89 17.84 22.16
N HIS A 2 8.74 16.54 22.44
CA HIS A 2 7.89 16.02 23.52
C HIS A 2 8.36 16.66 24.83
N PRO A 3 7.49 17.14 25.73
CA PRO A 3 7.91 17.76 27.00
C PRO A 3 8.85 16.87 27.82
N GLU A 4 8.66 15.56 27.81
CA GLU A 4 9.56 14.59 28.46
C GLU A 4 10.96 14.53 27.82
N ARG A 5 11.09 14.80 26.51
CA ARG A 5 12.39 14.86 25.80
C ARG A 5 13.20 16.09 26.17
N VAL A 6 12.54 17.24 26.36
CA VAL A 6 13.20 18.44 26.85
C VAL A 6 13.74 18.18 28.25
N VAL A 7 12.96 17.51 29.08
CA VAL A 7 13.36 17.13 30.45
C VAL A 7 14.57 16.17 30.43
N SER A 8 14.59 15.17 29.52
CA SER A 8 15.71 14.21 29.41
C SER A 8 17.01 14.84 28.92
N VAL A 9 16.95 15.71 27.91
CA VAL A 9 18.13 16.44 27.40
C VAL A 9 18.62 17.46 28.42
N GLU A 10 17.71 18.20 29.07
CA GLU A 10 18.06 19.12 30.14
C GLU A 10 18.64 18.42 31.36
N ALA A 11 18.09 17.25 31.74
CA ALA A 11 18.61 16.42 32.82
C ALA A 11 20.05 15.97 32.57
N LEU A 12 20.34 15.44 31.36
CA LEU A 12 21.71 15.05 30.96
C LEU A 12 22.68 16.22 30.99
N ASN A 13 22.25 17.39 30.51
CA ASN A 13 23.07 18.61 30.54
C ASN A 13 23.26 19.15 32.00
N HIS A 14 22.25 19.02 32.84
CA HIS A 14 22.33 19.39 34.24
C HIS A 14 23.32 18.48 34.99
N LEU A 15 23.22 17.17 34.81
CA LEU A 15 24.11 16.19 35.41
C LEU A 15 25.57 16.40 35.00
N GLN A 16 25.85 16.72 33.75
CA GLN A 16 27.20 17.08 33.32
C GLN A 16 27.75 18.30 34.05
N ARG A 17 26.94 19.35 34.21
CA ARG A 17 27.35 20.55 34.97
C ARG A 17 27.57 20.24 36.43
N THR A 18 26.72 19.42 37.01
CA THR A 18 26.82 18.97 38.41
C THR A 18 28.07 18.13 38.62
N TRP A 19 28.37 17.16 37.74
CA TRP A 19 29.58 16.37 37.73
C TRP A 19 30.84 17.26 37.73
N THR A 20 30.92 18.19 36.80
CA THR A 20 32.04 19.11 36.65
C THR A 20 32.26 19.92 37.95
N ARG A 21 31.18 20.43 38.57
CA ARG A 21 31.23 21.16 39.81
C ARG A 21 31.73 20.30 41.00
N LEU A 22 31.25 19.04 41.08
CA LEU A 22 31.66 18.13 42.13
C LEU A 22 33.15 17.78 42.05
N VAL A 23 33.66 17.46 40.87
CA VAL A 23 35.09 17.17 40.67
C VAL A 23 35.92 18.40 40.98
N MET A 24 35.50 19.60 40.56
CA MET A 24 36.19 20.86 40.85
C MET A 24 36.18 21.19 42.33
N SER A 25 35.06 21.04 43.05
CA SER A 25 34.94 21.31 44.46
C SER A 25 35.66 20.26 45.33
N GLY A 26 35.79 19.04 44.83
CA GLY A 26 36.49 17.95 45.52
C GLY A 26 38.02 18.14 45.53
N LYS A 27 38.60 18.84 44.53
CA LYS A 27 40.04 19.09 44.45
C LYS A 27 40.61 19.76 45.70
N PRO A 28 40.06 20.87 46.21
CA PRO A 28 40.55 21.49 47.47
C PRO A 28 40.14 20.68 48.72
N ASN A 29 39.20 19.76 48.63
CA ASN A 29 38.69 18.95 49.74
C ASN A 29 39.33 17.55 49.82
N GLY A 30 40.58 17.40 49.39
CA GLY A 30 41.39 16.20 49.57
C GLY A 30 41.48 15.30 48.34
N LEU A 31 40.73 15.54 47.23
CA LEU A 31 40.89 14.80 46.01
C LEU A 31 42.23 15.09 45.30
N ALA A 32 42.77 16.29 45.43
CA ALA A 32 44.07 16.65 44.82
C ALA A 32 45.25 15.87 45.45
N GLU A 33 45.11 15.42 46.69
CA GLU A 33 46.09 14.59 47.40
C GLU A 33 46.05 13.11 46.99
N LYS A 34 45.05 12.73 46.16
CA LYS A 34 44.79 11.38 45.66
C LYS A 34 44.81 11.32 44.15
N PRO A 35 45.99 11.42 43.49
CA PRO A 35 46.09 11.55 42.04
C PRO A 35 45.45 10.36 41.29
N GLY A 36 45.51 9.14 41.83
CA GLY A 36 44.87 7.97 41.21
C GLY A 36 43.33 8.05 41.22
N LEU A 37 42.74 8.53 42.34
CA LEU A 37 41.30 8.71 42.49
C LEU A 37 40.80 9.84 41.57
N LEU A 38 41.54 10.96 41.54
CA LEU A 38 41.21 12.08 40.68
C LEU A 38 41.27 11.69 39.19
N ALA A 39 42.30 10.96 38.76
CA ALA A 39 42.43 10.47 37.40
C ALA A 39 41.29 9.55 36.99
N SER A 40 40.88 8.64 37.90
CA SER A 40 39.72 7.77 37.65
C SER A 40 38.40 8.55 37.50
N LEU A 41 38.18 9.59 38.32
CA LEU A 41 37.01 10.45 38.22
C LEU A 41 37.02 11.31 36.95
N GLU A 42 38.17 11.82 36.53
CA GLU A 42 38.32 12.56 35.27
C GLU A 42 38.07 11.63 34.06
N GLN A 43 38.55 10.39 34.12
CA GLN A 43 38.28 9.37 33.12
C GLN A 43 36.79 9.07 32.99
N VAL A 44 36.10 8.80 34.11
CA VAL A 44 34.64 8.53 34.10
C VAL A 44 33.85 9.73 33.59
N GLY A 45 34.26 10.97 33.97
CA GLY A 45 33.66 12.18 33.42
C GLY A 45 33.83 12.31 31.89
N GLY A 46 34.97 11.87 31.36
CA GLY A 46 35.23 11.78 29.93
C GLY A 46 34.31 10.76 29.22
N GLU A 47 34.16 9.58 29.80
CA GLU A 47 33.24 8.52 29.30
C GLU A 47 31.78 8.97 29.33
N PHE A 48 31.34 9.64 30.40
CA PHE A 48 29.99 10.20 30.50
C PHE A 48 29.75 11.28 29.43
N ASN A 49 30.73 12.14 29.14
CA ASN A 49 30.59 13.14 28.08
C ASN A 49 30.43 12.49 26.69
N LYS A 50 31.16 11.41 26.42
CA LYS A 50 31.01 10.63 25.18
C LYS A 50 29.64 9.99 25.11
N LEU A 51 29.22 9.30 26.18
CA LEU A 51 27.90 8.66 26.27
C LEU A 51 26.76 9.65 26.04
N ARG A 52 26.86 10.84 26.66
CA ARG A 52 25.89 11.92 26.46
C ARG A 52 25.82 12.38 25.01
N ALA A 53 26.95 12.58 24.35
CA ALA A 53 27.00 12.98 22.93
C ALA A 53 26.39 11.91 22.02
N GLU A 54 26.68 10.63 22.28
CA GLU A 54 26.12 9.50 21.55
C GLU A 54 24.59 9.40 21.76
N LEU A 55 24.08 9.58 22.99
CA LEU A 55 22.65 9.61 23.27
C LEU A 55 21.93 10.76 22.57
N LEU A 56 22.49 11.96 22.62
CA LEU A 56 21.91 13.12 21.92
C LEU A 56 21.90 12.92 20.40
N GLY A 57 22.96 12.32 19.89
CA GLY A 57 23.04 11.92 18.47
C GLY A 57 21.95 10.89 18.11
N ALA A 58 21.82 9.84 18.92
CA ALA A 58 20.82 8.79 18.73
C ALA A 58 19.37 9.33 18.81
N LEU A 59 19.09 10.27 19.71
CA LEU A 59 17.79 10.95 19.79
C LEU A 59 17.48 11.76 18.52
N ALA A 60 18.45 12.52 18.03
CA ALA A 60 18.29 13.31 16.79
C ALA A 60 18.08 12.41 15.57
N GLU A 61 18.87 11.34 15.46
CA GLU A 61 18.79 10.35 14.40
C GLU A 61 17.44 9.60 14.42
N SER A 62 16.98 9.16 15.61
CA SER A 62 15.69 8.50 15.79
C SER A 62 14.53 9.38 15.30
N GLN A 63 14.56 10.68 15.60
CA GLN A 63 13.54 11.62 15.14
C GLN A 63 13.55 11.79 13.61
N GLY A 64 14.73 11.90 13.02
CA GLY A 64 14.88 11.97 11.57
C GLY A 64 14.36 10.70 10.89
N ARG A 65 14.70 9.54 11.45
CA ARG A 65 14.26 8.22 10.97
C ARG A 65 12.74 8.05 11.07
N GLU A 66 12.14 8.36 12.22
CA GLU A 66 10.68 8.31 12.41
C GLU A 66 9.96 9.14 11.35
N THR A 67 10.42 10.37 11.11
CA THR A 67 9.86 11.24 10.07
C THR A 67 10.06 10.65 8.67
N ALA A 68 11.25 10.13 8.38
CA ALA A 68 11.54 9.54 7.08
C ALA A 68 10.71 8.28 6.82
N VAL A 69 10.50 7.43 7.83
CA VAL A 69 9.62 6.25 7.74
C VAL A 69 8.18 6.68 7.50
N GLU A 70 7.63 7.59 8.32
CA GLU A 70 6.26 8.07 8.15
C GLU A 70 6.00 8.65 6.75
N LEU A 71 6.83 9.60 6.32
CA LEU A 71 6.69 10.25 5.01
C LEU A 71 6.96 9.25 3.87
N GLY A 72 8.01 8.44 4.01
CA GLY A 72 8.41 7.47 3.00
C GLY A 72 7.36 6.39 2.78
N THR A 73 6.79 5.85 3.83
CA THR A 73 5.73 4.83 3.76
C THR A 73 4.50 5.37 3.04
N ARG A 74 4.01 6.58 3.40
CA ARG A 74 2.84 7.19 2.77
C ARG A 74 3.10 7.56 1.30
N ALA A 75 4.27 8.11 0.99
CA ALA A 75 4.67 8.42 -0.37
C ALA A 75 4.74 7.14 -1.23
N GLN A 76 5.32 6.05 -0.70
CA GLN A 76 5.42 4.77 -1.40
C GLN A 76 4.04 4.15 -1.63
N ILE A 77 3.20 4.09 -0.59
CA ILE A 77 1.85 3.53 -0.68
C ILE A 77 1.03 4.27 -1.73
N SER A 78 1.10 5.61 -1.77
CA SER A 78 0.32 6.42 -2.72
C SER A 78 0.63 6.07 -4.18
N ILE A 79 1.91 5.88 -4.51
CA ILE A 79 2.32 5.52 -5.87
C ILE A 79 2.10 4.03 -6.17
N ASP A 80 2.29 3.13 -5.20
CA ASP A 80 2.12 1.70 -5.41
C ASP A 80 0.65 1.33 -5.65
N ILE A 81 -0.30 1.94 -4.93
CA ILE A 81 -1.74 1.79 -5.20
C ILE A 81 -2.08 2.31 -6.60
N LEU A 82 -1.60 3.51 -6.94
CA LEU A 82 -1.87 4.10 -8.25
C LEU A 82 -1.36 3.20 -9.39
N ILE A 83 -0.11 2.75 -9.35
CA ILE A 83 0.49 1.93 -10.41
C ILE A 83 -0.22 0.59 -10.58
N ARG A 84 -0.65 -0.05 -9.49
CA ARG A 84 -1.46 -1.28 -9.56
C ARG A 84 -2.81 -1.04 -10.24
N ASN A 85 -3.47 0.06 -9.90
CA ASN A 85 -4.72 0.44 -10.54
C ASN A 85 -4.52 0.72 -12.04
N LEU A 86 -3.47 1.44 -12.39
CA LEU A 86 -3.15 1.77 -13.78
C LEU A 86 -2.76 0.53 -14.61
N PHE A 87 -2.15 -0.49 -13.98
CA PHE A 87 -1.82 -1.74 -14.66
C PHE A 87 -3.07 -2.45 -15.22
N GLU A 88 -4.17 -2.51 -14.46
CA GLU A 88 -5.42 -3.11 -14.93
C GLU A 88 -5.97 -2.38 -16.18
N ARG A 89 -5.74 -1.07 -16.29
CA ARG A 89 -6.19 -0.25 -17.46
C ARG A 89 -5.51 -0.67 -18.75
N THR A 90 -4.32 -1.26 -18.68
CA THR A 90 -3.60 -1.74 -19.86
C THR A 90 -4.31 -2.92 -20.54
N ALA A 91 -4.91 -3.82 -19.73
CA ALA A 91 -5.71 -4.92 -20.22
C ALA A 91 -7.09 -4.44 -20.73
N ASP A 92 -7.72 -3.50 -20.01
CA ASP A 92 -9.03 -2.95 -20.36
C ASP A 92 -9.04 -2.33 -21.76
N VAL A 93 -8.06 -1.48 -22.09
CA VAL A 93 -7.98 -0.83 -23.40
C VAL A 93 -7.75 -1.85 -24.52
N GLY A 94 -6.93 -2.87 -24.24
CA GLY A 94 -6.68 -3.95 -25.20
C GLY A 94 -7.93 -4.76 -25.50
N PHE A 95 -8.66 -5.14 -24.45
CA PHE A 95 -9.88 -5.92 -24.59
C PHE A 95 -11.01 -5.13 -25.27
N LEU A 96 -11.23 -3.88 -24.88
CA LEU A 96 -12.30 -3.07 -25.47
C LEU A 96 -11.98 -2.68 -26.93
N ALA A 97 -10.72 -2.56 -27.31
CA ALA A 97 -10.32 -2.30 -28.70
C ALA A 97 -10.71 -3.46 -29.66
N GLU A 98 -10.92 -4.67 -29.16
CA GLU A 98 -11.37 -5.84 -29.92
C GLU A 98 -12.89 -6.09 -29.79
N ASP A 99 -13.65 -5.14 -29.25
CA ASP A 99 -15.11 -5.26 -29.17
C ASP A 99 -15.74 -5.24 -30.57
N GLY A 100 -16.48 -6.33 -30.89
CA GLY A 100 -17.08 -6.50 -32.22
C GLY A 100 -18.03 -5.38 -32.62
N ALA A 101 -18.79 -4.82 -31.66
CA ALA A 101 -19.73 -3.72 -31.96
C ALA A 101 -18.99 -2.44 -32.37
N ILE A 102 -17.82 -2.19 -31.78
CA ILE A 102 -16.96 -1.05 -32.13
C ILE A 102 -16.38 -1.29 -33.54
N ILE A 103 -15.84 -2.49 -33.80
CA ILE A 103 -15.23 -2.87 -35.10
C ILE A 103 -16.27 -2.80 -36.22
N ASP A 104 -17.45 -3.40 -36.00
CA ASP A 104 -18.54 -3.42 -36.98
C ASP A 104 -19.01 -2.01 -37.32
N SER A 105 -19.13 -1.12 -36.34
CA SER A 105 -19.51 0.28 -36.53
C SER A 105 -18.48 1.08 -37.31
N LEU A 106 -17.18 0.80 -37.14
CA LEU A 106 -16.10 1.50 -37.88
C LEU A 106 -15.93 0.97 -39.29
N THR A 107 -16.24 -0.31 -39.53
CA THR A 107 -16.10 -0.96 -40.86
C THR A 107 -17.34 -0.85 -41.71
N ALA A 108 -18.47 -0.45 -41.14
CA ALA A 108 -19.69 -0.18 -41.88
C ALA A 108 -19.49 0.96 -42.90
N ALA A 109 -20.00 0.79 -44.12
CA ALA A 109 -19.90 1.81 -45.19
C ALA A 109 -20.57 3.14 -44.81
N GLU A 110 -21.70 3.06 -44.10
CA GLU A 110 -22.40 4.19 -43.49
C GLU A 110 -22.96 3.71 -42.13
N SER A 111 -22.75 4.51 -41.09
CA SER A 111 -23.36 4.27 -39.78
C SER A 111 -24.57 5.19 -39.62
N SER A 112 -25.74 4.62 -39.37
CA SER A 112 -26.93 5.44 -39.08
C SER A 112 -26.84 6.04 -37.68
N ASP A 113 -27.59 7.12 -37.45
CA ASP A 113 -27.71 7.72 -36.08
C ASP A 113 -28.17 6.71 -35.06
N ARG A 114 -28.98 5.72 -35.47
CA ARG A 114 -29.44 4.62 -34.59
C ARG A 114 -28.29 3.71 -34.20
N ASP A 115 -27.39 3.38 -35.14
CA ASP A 115 -26.24 2.51 -34.87
C ASP A 115 -25.23 3.21 -33.93
N LEU A 116 -25.00 4.50 -34.17
CA LEU A 116 -24.16 5.31 -33.27
C LEU A 116 -24.77 5.46 -31.86
N ALA A 117 -26.09 5.61 -31.77
CA ALA A 117 -26.78 5.64 -30.46
C ALA A 117 -26.67 4.29 -29.72
N ALA A 118 -26.79 3.17 -30.43
CA ALA A 118 -26.61 1.83 -29.87
C ALA A 118 -25.16 1.61 -29.38
N LEU A 119 -24.18 2.06 -30.18
CA LEU A 119 -22.77 2.00 -29.75
C LEU A 119 -22.51 2.88 -28.54
N ARG A 120 -23.05 4.10 -28.49
CA ARG A 120 -22.93 4.98 -27.31
C ARG A 120 -23.51 4.32 -26.06
N GLN A 121 -24.69 3.72 -26.16
CA GLN A 121 -25.31 2.98 -25.06
C GLN A 121 -24.40 1.84 -24.55
N ARG A 122 -23.73 1.13 -25.48
CA ARG A 122 -22.75 0.10 -25.10
C ARG A 122 -21.55 0.65 -24.35
N LEU A 123 -21.00 1.80 -24.78
CA LEU A 123 -19.93 2.49 -24.05
C LEU A 123 -20.38 2.96 -22.66
N GLU A 124 -21.64 3.42 -22.53
CA GLU A 124 -22.24 3.75 -21.24
C GLU A 124 -22.36 2.53 -20.32
N GLU A 125 -22.78 1.39 -20.86
CA GLU A 125 -22.82 0.12 -20.12
C GLU A 125 -21.42 -0.31 -19.64
N TYR A 126 -20.38 -0.08 -20.44
CA TYR A 126 -18.99 -0.35 -20.03
C TYR A 126 -18.59 0.52 -18.83
N VAL A 127 -18.75 1.83 -18.92
CA VAL A 127 -18.42 2.78 -17.84
C VAL A 127 -19.25 2.51 -16.59
N ALA A 128 -20.50 2.05 -16.74
CA ALA A 128 -21.34 1.67 -15.60
C ALA A 128 -20.81 0.45 -14.85
N LYS A 129 -19.97 -0.39 -15.45
CA LYS A 129 -19.32 -1.53 -14.81
C LYS A 129 -17.92 -1.16 -14.30
N TYR A 130 -17.18 -0.42 -15.11
CA TYR A 130 -15.85 0.08 -14.78
C TYR A 130 -15.95 1.56 -14.41
N SER A 131 -16.43 1.83 -13.19
CA SER A 131 -16.69 3.20 -12.72
C SER A 131 -15.43 4.07 -12.58
N VAL A 132 -14.27 3.50 -12.87
CA VAL A 132 -12.94 4.16 -12.94
C VAL A 132 -12.76 5.05 -14.17
N TYR A 133 -13.59 4.90 -15.20
CA TYR A 133 -13.54 5.73 -16.41
C TYR A 133 -14.59 6.82 -16.37
N ASP A 134 -14.27 7.98 -16.92
CA ASP A 134 -15.21 9.08 -17.10
C ASP A 134 -15.66 9.24 -18.54
N ASP A 135 -14.82 8.92 -19.52
CA ASP A 135 -15.18 8.96 -20.91
C ASP A 135 -14.49 7.86 -21.73
N ILE A 136 -15.10 7.51 -22.86
CA ILE A 136 -14.57 6.63 -23.89
C ILE A 136 -14.82 7.29 -25.24
N ALA A 137 -13.76 7.39 -26.03
CA ALA A 137 -13.85 7.92 -27.39
C ALA A 137 -13.32 6.91 -28.40
N VAL A 138 -13.99 6.83 -29.53
CA VAL A 138 -13.59 6.05 -30.71
C VAL A 138 -13.35 6.99 -31.88
N PHE A 139 -12.20 6.89 -32.48
CA PHE A 139 -11.78 7.73 -33.61
C PHE A 139 -11.63 6.89 -34.89
N ARG A 140 -11.86 7.50 -36.01
CA ARG A 140 -11.49 6.95 -37.33
C ARG A 140 -9.98 7.15 -37.56
N PRO A 141 -9.36 6.39 -38.50
CA PRO A 141 -7.93 6.53 -38.80
C PRO A 141 -7.50 7.91 -39.30
N ASP A 142 -8.44 8.69 -39.84
CA ASP A 142 -8.21 10.06 -40.30
C ASP A 142 -8.21 11.11 -39.16
N GLY A 143 -8.43 10.68 -37.90
CA GLY A 143 -8.48 11.54 -36.74
C GLY A 143 -9.87 12.04 -36.36
N THR A 144 -10.89 11.79 -37.22
CA THR A 144 -12.25 12.23 -36.91
C THR A 144 -12.86 11.41 -35.78
N LEU A 145 -13.53 12.10 -34.85
CA LEU A 145 -14.26 11.46 -33.73
C LEU A 145 -15.47 10.71 -34.30
N HIS A 146 -15.51 9.38 -34.14
CA HIS A 146 -16.61 8.53 -34.55
C HIS A 146 -17.73 8.50 -33.53
N VAL A 147 -17.41 8.24 -32.26
CA VAL A 147 -18.36 8.24 -31.16
C VAL A 147 -17.64 8.53 -29.86
N THR A 148 -18.32 9.21 -28.93
CA THR A 148 -17.92 9.35 -27.55
C THR A 148 -19.11 9.06 -26.64
N ARG A 149 -18.86 8.62 -25.42
CA ARG A 149 -19.88 8.43 -24.40
C ARG A 149 -20.55 9.75 -24.01
N LEU A 150 -19.75 10.80 -23.82
CA LEU A 150 -20.22 12.13 -23.48
C LEU A 150 -20.58 12.91 -24.76
N ASP A 151 -21.79 13.49 -24.83
CA ASP A 151 -22.23 14.23 -26.02
C ASP A 151 -21.39 15.49 -26.26
N ALA A 152 -21.78 16.62 -26.01
CA ALA A 152 -21.27 17.89 -26.54
C ALA A 152 -20.03 18.46 -25.82
N ALA A 153 -19.61 17.93 -24.69
CA ALA A 153 -18.43 18.39 -23.95
C ALA A 153 -17.26 17.41 -24.12
N SER A 154 -17.01 16.98 -25.37
CA SER A 154 -15.91 16.07 -25.67
C SER A 154 -14.62 16.63 -25.10
N ARG A 155 -13.97 15.84 -24.25
CA ARG A 155 -12.62 16.10 -23.72
C ARG A 155 -11.54 15.88 -24.80
N PHE A 156 -11.98 15.57 -26.02
CA PHE A 156 -11.12 15.28 -27.14
C PHE A 156 -11.33 16.33 -28.23
N ALA A 157 -10.25 16.86 -28.77
CA ALA A 157 -10.30 17.76 -29.89
C ALA A 157 -10.58 16.99 -31.21
N ALA A 158 -11.21 17.63 -32.15
CA ALA A 158 -11.13 17.16 -33.54
C ALA A 158 -9.65 17.19 -33.97
N ASP A 159 -9.17 16.18 -34.67
CA ASP A 159 -7.76 16.01 -35.03
C ASP A 159 -6.80 15.86 -33.85
N ASP A 160 -7.24 15.19 -32.79
CA ASP A 160 -6.44 14.98 -31.61
C ASP A 160 -5.13 14.22 -31.93
N PRO A 161 -3.94 14.72 -31.57
CA PRO A 161 -2.65 14.11 -31.89
C PRO A 161 -2.48 12.69 -31.33
N LEU A 162 -3.32 12.26 -30.38
CA LEU A 162 -3.32 10.90 -29.84
C LEU A 162 -3.56 9.85 -30.93
N VAL A 163 -4.37 10.17 -31.97
CA VAL A 163 -4.69 9.24 -33.04
C VAL A 163 -3.45 8.92 -33.87
N ALA A 164 -2.72 9.95 -34.32
CA ALA A 164 -1.46 9.77 -35.03
C ALA A 164 -0.42 9.02 -34.21
N ALA A 165 -0.36 9.32 -32.90
CA ALA A 165 0.53 8.64 -31.97
C ALA A 165 0.20 7.14 -31.84
N ALA A 166 -1.07 6.75 -31.78
CA ALA A 166 -1.49 5.35 -31.68
C ALA A 166 -1.23 4.60 -32.99
N LEU A 167 -1.57 5.21 -34.13
CA LEU A 167 -1.36 4.61 -35.47
C LEU A 167 0.13 4.40 -35.79
N GLY A 168 1.03 5.20 -35.20
CA GLY A 168 2.47 5.04 -35.34
C GLY A 168 3.03 3.75 -34.72
N GLN A 169 2.30 3.09 -33.82
CA GLN A 169 2.67 1.82 -33.17
C GLN A 169 1.42 0.93 -33.01
N PRO A 170 0.90 0.33 -34.07
CA PRO A 170 -0.30 -0.49 -33.98
C PRO A 170 -0.14 -1.67 -33.02
N GLY A 171 -1.20 -1.98 -32.27
CA GLY A 171 -1.25 -3.13 -31.35
C GLY A 171 -0.62 -2.91 -29.97
N ALA A 172 0.09 -1.81 -29.76
CA ALA A 172 0.58 -1.41 -28.45
C ALA A 172 -0.33 -0.34 -27.84
N PHE A 173 -0.64 -0.47 -26.55
CA PHE A 173 -1.32 0.62 -25.85
C PHE A 173 -0.34 1.78 -25.54
N ARG A 174 -0.90 2.97 -25.35
CA ARG A 174 -0.16 4.15 -24.93
C ARG A 174 -0.84 4.80 -23.73
N GLU A 175 -0.05 5.23 -22.77
CA GLU A 175 -0.47 6.10 -21.68
C GLU A 175 -0.13 7.54 -22.04
N ILE A 176 -1.11 8.43 -21.95
CA ILE A 176 -0.95 9.86 -22.23
C ILE A 176 -1.51 10.64 -21.05
N PHE A 177 -0.64 11.37 -20.34
CA PHE A 177 -1.04 12.34 -19.33
C PHE A 177 -0.90 13.75 -19.90
N ARG A 178 -1.98 14.52 -19.86
CA ARG A 178 -2.03 15.88 -20.44
C ARG A 178 -3.10 16.74 -19.78
N GLN A 179 -3.10 18.02 -20.05
CA GLN A 179 -4.27 18.86 -19.83
C GLN A 179 -5.22 18.77 -21.02
N GLY A 180 -6.49 18.50 -20.73
CA GLY A 180 -7.54 18.47 -21.75
C GLY A 180 -7.86 19.87 -22.28
N PRO A 181 -8.70 19.95 -23.32
CA PRO A 181 -9.17 21.24 -23.86
C PRO A 181 -9.92 22.11 -22.83
N ASP A 182 -10.50 21.48 -21.81
CA ASP A 182 -11.18 22.11 -20.68
C ASP A 182 -10.22 22.53 -19.54
N GLY A 183 -8.92 22.30 -19.70
CA GLY A 183 -7.89 22.57 -18.69
C GLY A 183 -7.83 21.57 -17.53
N VAL A 184 -8.64 20.48 -17.58
CA VAL A 184 -8.63 19.41 -16.59
C VAL A 184 -7.57 18.37 -16.93
N ALA A 185 -6.88 17.86 -15.91
CA ALA A 185 -5.90 16.77 -16.12
C ALA A 185 -6.59 15.52 -16.66
N GLN A 186 -6.00 14.93 -17.70
CA GLN A 186 -6.47 13.71 -18.35
C GLN A 186 -5.38 12.65 -18.34
N LEU A 187 -5.70 11.46 -17.85
CA LEU A 187 -4.90 10.26 -18.06
C LEU A 187 -5.65 9.34 -19.02
N LEU A 188 -5.09 9.17 -20.21
CA LEU A 188 -5.69 8.43 -21.30
C LEU A 188 -4.93 7.13 -21.56
N TYR A 189 -5.69 6.05 -21.76
CA TYR A 189 -5.22 4.79 -22.32
C TYR A 189 -5.70 4.68 -23.74
N VAL A 190 -4.76 4.58 -24.68
CA VAL A 190 -5.06 4.68 -26.12
C VAL A 190 -4.51 3.47 -26.85
N GLN A 191 -5.32 2.85 -27.72
CA GLN A 191 -4.93 1.71 -28.53
C GLN A 191 -5.62 1.72 -29.90
N THR A 192 -4.93 1.18 -30.90
CA THR A 192 -5.54 0.96 -32.23
C THR A 192 -6.58 -0.15 -32.19
N ILE A 193 -7.69 0.03 -32.89
CA ILE A 193 -8.76 -0.94 -33.08
C ILE A 193 -8.43 -1.77 -34.31
N PRO A 194 -8.20 -3.11 -34.18
CA PRO A 194 -7.86 -3.96 -35.33
C PRO A 194 -9.09 -4.26 -36.15
N GLY A 195 -8.97 -4.12 -37.48
CA GLY A 195 -9.97 -4.63 -38.44
C GLY A 195 -9.82 -6.14 -38.70
N PRO A 196 -10.69 -6.72 -39.57
CA PRO A 196 -10.66 -8.14 -39.94
C PRO A 196 -9.29 -8.63 -40.39
N ASP A 197 -8.55 -7.80 -41.14
CA ASP A 197 -7.21 -8.11 -41.68
C ASP A 197 -6.07 -7.65 -40.75
N ARG A 198 -6.38 -7.34 -39.49
CA ARG A 198 -5.47 -6.71 -38.52
C ARG A 198 -4.92 -5.34 -38.93
N VAL A 199 -5.47 -4.72 -39.95
CA VAL A 199 -5.20 -3.32 -40.29
C VAL A 199 -6.02 -2.44 -39.35
N PRO A 200 -5.44 -1.41 -38.70
CA PRO A 200 -6.19 -0.51 -37.84
C PRO A 200 -7.37 0.16 -38.57
N VAL A 201 -8.57 -0.02 -38.03
CA VAL A 201 -9.81 0.62 -38.54
C VAL A 201 -10.21 1.83 -37.69
N GLY A 202 -9.52 2.06 -36.57
CA GLY A 202 -9.76 3.19 -35.69
C GLY A 202 -8.80 3.20 -34.52
N VAL A 203 -9.07 4.12 -33.58
CA VAL A 203 -8.35 4.29 -32.34
C VAL A 203 -9.34 4.42 -31.19
N LEU A 204 -9.13 3.66 -30.12
CA LEU A 204 -9.87 3.72 -28.87
C LEU A 204 -9.09 4.56 -27.86
N ALA A 205 -9.77 5.43 -27.15
CA ALA A 205 -9.22 6.18 -26.02
C ALA A 205 -10.13 6.03 -24.78
N LEU A 206 -9.58 5.54 -23.67
CA LEU A 206 -10.22 5.47 -22.37
C LEU A 206 -9.71 6.60 -21.49
N SER A 207 -10.59 7.44 -20.98
CA SER A 207 -10.25 8.51 -20.02
C SER A 207 -10.46 8.02 -18.60
N PHE A 208 -9.35 7.91 -17.86
CA PHE A 208 -9.34 7.46 -16.47
C PHE A 208 -9.66 8.60 -15.51
N LYS A 209 -10.49 8.37 -14.50
CA LYS A 209 -10.86 9.35 -13.45
C LYS A 209 -9.69 9.59 -12.48
N PHE A 210 -8.62 10.18 -13.02
CA PHE A 210 -7.36 10.36 -12.27
C PHE A 210 -7.55 11.14 -10.97
N ASP A 211 -8.19 12.31 -11.01
CA ASP A 211 -8.36 13.18 -9.84
C ASP A 211 -9.24 12.53 -8.75
N ASP A 212 -10.27 11.78 -9.18
CA ASP A 212 -11.16 11.06 -8.26
C ASP A 212 -10.40 9.92 -7.56
N GLU A 213 -9.59 9.20 -8.30
CA GLU A 213 -8.75 8.14 -7.78
C GLU A 213 -7.70 8.67 -6.80
N MET A 214 -7.02 9.74 -7.16
CA MET A 214 -6.03 10.38 -6.27
C MET A 214 -6.66 10.92 -4.98
N ARG A 215 -7.86 11.50 -5.07
CA ARG A 215 -8.61 11.95 -3.90
C ARG A 215 -8.94 10.77 -2.97
N GLY A 216 -9.34 9.63 -3.51
CA GLY A 216 -9.60 8.40 -2.76
C GLY A 216 -8.34 7.88 -2.05
N ILE A 217 -7.22 7.76 -2.77
CA ILE A 217 -5.93 7.29 -2.25
C ILE A 217 -5.44 8.22 -1.13
N PHE A 218 -5.35 9.52 -1.40
CA PHE A 218 -4.88 10.49 -0.41
C PHE A 218 -5.79 10.56 0.82
N GLY A 219 -7.12 10.56 0.60
CA GLY A 219 -8.10 10.57 1.69
C GLY A 219 -7.99 9.35 2.62
N SER A 220 -7.66 8.19 2.08
CA SER A 220 -7.38 6.99 2.87
C SER A 220 -6.09 7.12 3.67
N LEU A 221 -5.01 7.57 3.03
CA LEU A 221 -3.67 7.67 3.64
C LEU A 221 -3.55 8.80 4.67
N LEU A 222 -4.38 9.83 4.60
CA LEU A 222 -4.38 10.94 5.55
C LEU A 222 -5.19 10.65 6.81
N LYS A 223 -5.96 9.58 6.86
CA LYS A 223 -6.66 9.15 8.10
C LYS A 223 -5.64 8.86 9.20
N GLY A 224 -5.79 9.53 10.35
CA GLY A 224 -4.87 9.38 11.48
C GLY A 224 -3.46 9.96 11.25
N ALA A 225 -3.25 10.73 10.19
CA ALA A 225 -1.99 11.44 9.95
C ALA A 225 -1.85 12.67 10.84
N ALA A 226 -0.60 13.11 11.03
CA ALA A 226 -0.32 14.38 11.70
C ALA A 226 -0.95 15.57 10.91
N PRO A 227 -1.46 16.59 11.61
CA PRO A 227 -1.98 17.79 10.95
C PRO A 227 -0.94 18.44 10.02
N GLY A 228 -1.39 18.91 8.87
CA GLY A 228 -0.53 19.59 7.89
C GLY A 228 0.31 18.66 7.02
N LEU A 229 0.12 17.33 7.10
CA LEU A 229 0.74 16.41 6.15
C LEU A 229 0.11 16.57 4.76
N VAL A 230 0.93 16.77 3.74
CA VAL A 230 0.53 16.88 2.33
C VAL A 230 1.11 15.72 1.54
N LEU A 231 0.26 15.06 0.75
CA LEU A 231 0.65 14.00 -0.18
C LEU A 231 0.55 14.50 -1.62
N GLY A 232 1.45 14.06 -2.47
CA GLY A 232 1.44 14.39 -3.89
C GLY A 232 1.97 13.26 -4.76
N ILE A 233 1.67 13.35 -6.05
CA ILE A 233 2.33 12.58 -7.10
C ILE A 233 3.10 13.56 -7.96
N VAL A 234 4.33 13.23 -8.28
CA VAL A 234 5.18 14.01 -9.17
C VAL A 234 5.59 13.19 -10.40
N ASP A 235 5.75 13.88 -11.52
CA ASP A 235 6.27 13.28 -12.75
C ASP A 235 7.79 13.04 -12.67
N ARG A 236 8.38 12.56 -13.78
CA ARG A 236 9.83 12.28 -13.87
C ARG A 236 10.69 13.51 -13.65
N ASP A 237 10.17 14.68 -14.01
CA ASP A 237 10.89 15.97 -13.92
C ASP A 237 10.66 16.68 -12.58
N GLY A 238 9.89 16.06 -11.68
CA GLY A 238 9.55 16.61 -10.37
C GLY A 238 8.35 17.56 -10.39
N GLY A 239 7.63 17.66 -11.51
CA GLY A 239 6.39 18.44 -11.61
C GLY A 239 5.24 17.77 -10.85
N VAL A 240 4.55 18.50 -9.99
CA VAL A 240 3.40 18.00 -9.22
C VAL A 240 2.21 17.81 -10.16
N ILE A 241 1.70 16.58 -10.25
CA ILE A 241 0.56 16.22 -11.11
C ILE A 241 -0.70 15.92 -10.31
N ALA A 242 -0.57 15.60 -9.01
CA ALA A 242 -1.68 15.47 -8.08
C ALA A 242 -1.24 15.92 -6.68
N SER A 243 -2.16 16.49 -5.92
CA SER A 243 -1.93 16.97 -4.55
C SER A 243 -3.15 16.71 -3.68
N SER A 244 -2.91 16.34 -2.41
CA SER A 244 -3.97 16.22 -1.41
C SER A 244 -4.44 17.57 -0.87
N ASP A 245 -3.60 18.60 -1.02
CA ASP A 245 -3.87 19.98 -0.65
C ASP A 245 -3.20 20.93 -1.65
N SER A 246 -3.96 21.38 -2.64
CA SER A 246 -3.46 22.28 -3.68
C SER A 246 -3.15 23.70 -3.16
N GLY A 247 -3.60 24.05 -1.95
CA GLY A 247 -3.25 25.31 -1.31
C GLY A 247 -1.80 25.31 -0.81
N SER A 248 -1.35 24.22 -0.23
CA SER A 248 0.03 24.07 0.26
C SER A 248 0.99 23.53 -0.82
N LEU A 249 0.48 22.72 -1.76
CA LEU A 249 1.26 22.12 -2.84
C LEU A 249 0.48 22.24 -4.16
N ALA A 250 0.69 23.31 -4.89
CA ALA A 250 -0.02 23.58 -6.15
C ALA A 250 0.40 22.60 -7.25
N ILE A 251 -0.57 22.17 -8.08
CA ILE A 251 -0.31 21.36 -9.27
C ILE A 251 0.55 22.17 -10.25
N GLY A 252 1.56 21.54 -10.84
CA GLY A 252 2.55 22.18 -11.70
C GLY A 252 3.77 22.75 -10.96
N THR A 253 3.74 22.82 -9.62
CA THR A 253 4.92 23.16 -8.82
C THR A 253 6.04 22.16 -9.07
N ARG A 254 7.27 22.63 -9.25
CA ARG A 254 8.44 21.75 -9.40
C ARG A 254 9.08 21.52 -8.04
N LEU A 255 9.19 20.26 -7.64
CA LEU A 255 9.87 19.83 -6.42
C LEU A 255 11.24 19.23 -6.78
N ASP A 256 12.32 19.80 -6.22
CA ASP A 256 13.66 19.22 -6.33
C ASP A 256 13.96 18.39 -5.07
N ILE A 257 13.39 17.19 -5.03
CA ILE A 257 13.56 16.23 -3.94
C ILE A 257 14.28 15.00 -4.47
N GLU A 258 15.51 14.77 -3.96
CA GLU A 258 16.24 13.56 -4.26
C GLU A 258 15.47 12.33 -3.74
N ALA A 259 15.38 11.27 -4.57
CA ALA A 259 14.68 10.05 -4.20
C ALA A 259 15.28 9.42 -2.92
N ASP A 260 14.40 8.91 -2.07
CA ASP A 260 14.73 8.17 -0.84
C ASP A 260 15.47 8.98 0.23
N LYS A 261 15.55 10.30 0.07
CA LYS A 261 16.18 11.19 1.05
C LYS A 261 15.16 12.14 1.67
N LEU A 262 15.25 12.28 3.00
CA LEU A 262 14.53 13.31 3.74
C LEU A 262 15.25 14.64 3.54
N VAL A 263 14.58 15.62 2.94
CA VAL A 263 15.11 16.95 2.65
C VAL A 263 14.18 18.04 3.19
N THR A 264 14.73 19.24 3.39
CA THR A 264 13.90 20.42 3.64
C THR A 264 13.59 21.10 2.32
N VAL A 265 12.32 21.40 2.09
CA VAL A 265 11.80 22.11 0.91
C VAL A 265 11.05 23.34 1.38
N THR A 266 11.33 24.51 0.79
CA THR A 266 10.59 25.73 1.07
C THR A 266 9.50 25.92 0.02
N LEU A 267 8.24 26.04 0.45
CA LEU A 267 7.08 26.32 -0.38
C LEU A 267 6.38 27.56 0.18
N GLU A 268 6.16 28.58 -0.63
CA GLU A 268 5.46 29.80 -0.25
C GLU A 268 5.93 30.40 1.10
N ASP A 269 7.26 30.47 1.31
CA ASP A 269 7.91 30.95 2.53
C ASP A 269 7.75 30.04 3.78
N GLU A 270 7.20 28.85 3.63
CA GLU A 270 7.15 27.84 4.70
C GLU A 270 8.10 26.66 4.42
N ASP A 271 8.80 26.22 5.45
CA ASP A 271 9.69 25.07 5.36
C ASP A 271 8.95 23.75 5.64
N TYR A 272 9.11 22.79 4.75
CA TYR A 272 8.58 21.42 4.85
C TYR A 272 9.72 20.40 4.88
N LEU A 273 9.55 19.35 5.68
CA LEU A 273 10.32 18.13 5.53
C LEU A 273 9.64 17.28 4.47
N GLY A 274 10.36 16.95 3.40
CA GLY A 274 9.84 16.24 2.25
C GLY A 274 10.60 14.96 1.94
N LEU A 275 9.88 13.95 1.44
CA LEU A 275 10.45 12.70 0.98
C LEU A 275 9.74 12.23 -0.29
N ARG A 276 10.53 11.82 -1.31
CA ARG A 276 10.05 11.28 -2.59
C ARG A 276 10.37 9.80 -2.70
N ARG A 277 9.38 9.01 -3.15
CA ARG A 277 9.50 7.58 -3.44
C ARG A 277 9.17 7.32 -4.91
N PRO A 278 10.12 6.86 -5.73
CA PRO A 278 9.85 6.41 -7.08
C PRO A 278 8.94 5.18 -7.08
N THR A 279 8.18 4.99 -8.16
CA THR A 279 7.46 3.74 -8.34
C THR A 279 8.41 2.55 -8.40
N ARG A 280 8.02 1.45 -7.73
CA ARG A 280 8.70 0.14 -7.84
C ARG A 280 8.22 -0.65 -9.06
N GLY A 281 7.14 -0.16 -9.69
CA GLY A 281 6.43 -0.90 -10.72
C GLY A 281 5.57 -2.04 -10.16
N TYR A 282 4.76 -2.62 -11.04
CA TYR A 282 3.95 -3.80 -10.74
C TYR A 282 3.96 -4.73 -11.96
N GLN A 283 4.38 -5.98 -11.80
CA GLN A 283 4.51 -6.98 -12.88
C GLN A 283 5.27 -6.46 -14.12
N GLY A 284 6.30 -5.66 -13.91
CA GLY A 284 7.09 -5.05 -14.98
C GLY A 284 6.52 -3.76 -15.57
N PHE A 285 5.33 -3.35 -15.14
CA PHE A 285 4.71 -2.08 -15.52
C PHE A 285 5.09 -0.98 -14.53
N SER A 286 5.57 0.16 -15.01
CA SER A 286 5.96 1.33 -14.20
C SER A 286 5.16 2.59 -14.57
N GLY A 287 4.16 2.47 -15.44
CA GLY A 287 3.41 3.59 -15.97
C GLY A 287 4.31 4.66 -16.58
N LEU A 288 3.96 5.91 -16.37
CA LEU A 288 4.74 7.06 -16.83
C LEU A 288 5.98 7.37 -15.99
N GLY A 289 6.32 6.50 -15.01
CA GLY A 289 7.53 6.62 -14.18
C GLY A 289 7.41 7.70 -13.11
N TRP A 290 6.22 7.87 -12.55
CA TRP A 290 5.91 8.82 -11.51
C TRP A 290 6.45 8.42 -10.14
N SER A 291 6.41 9.37 -9.19
CA SER A 291 6.85 9.16 -7.81
C SER A 291 5.79 9.70 -6.85
N GLY A 292 5.63 9.03 -5.72
CA GLY A 292 4.89 9.57 -4.58
C GLY A 292 5.76 10.56 -3.79
N VAL A 293 5.14 11.60 -3.26
CA VAL A 293 5.76 12.61 -2.40
C VAL A 293 4.91 12.80 -1.15
N ALA A 294 5.58 12.95 0.00
CA ALA A 294 4.96 13.35 1.25
C ALA A 294 5.72 14.52 1.87
N LEU A 295 5.00 15.55 2.30
CA LEU A 295 5.54 16.78 2.89
C LEU A 295 4.90 17.02 4.24
N ARG A 296 5.67 17.46 5.24
CA ARG A 296 5.21 17.87 6.56
C ARG A 296 5.83 19.20 6.95
N PRO A 297 5.07 20.20 7.48
CA PRO A 297 5.64 21.47 7.92
C PRO A 297 6.76 21.27 8.94
N ALA A 298 7.90 21.92 8.73
CA ALA A 298 9.07 21.80 9.60
C ALA A 298 8.83 22.42 11.00
N LEU A 299 7.98 23.45 11.10
CA LEU A 299 7.64 24.12 12.36
C LEU A 299 6.78 23.26 13.31
N LEU A 300 6.02 22.29 12.81
CA LEU A 300 5.28 21.33 13.67
C LEU A 300 6.21 20.43 14.52
N ARG A 301 7.52 20.53 14.31
CA ARG A 301 8.55 19.91 15.16
C ARG A 301 8.55 20.47 16.59
N GLN A 302 7.92 21.63 16.86
CA GLN A 302 7.92 22.30 18.17
C GLN A 302 6.60 22.15 18.94
N ILE A 303 5.50 21.81 18.29
CA ILE A 303 4.21 21.63 18.94
C ILE A 303 3.98 20.12 19.08
N GLY A 304 4.30 19.60 20.26
CA GLY A 304 4.00 18.21 20.59
C GLY A 304 2.51 17.95 20.43
N THR A 305 2.14 17.01 19.57
CA THR A 305 0.85 16.35 19.69
C THR A 305 0.83 15.73 21.08
N GLU A 306 -0.05 16.21 21.94
CA GLU A 306 -0.41 15.53 23.16
C GLU A 306 -0.88 14.12 22.75
N SER A 307 -0.02 13.14 22.93
CA SER A 307 -0.49 11.77 23.00
C SER A 307 -1.22 11.68 24.35
N THR A 308 -2.54 11.80 24.27
CA THR A 308 -3.43 11.33 25.32
C THR A 308 -3.25 9.83 25.40
N GLU A 309 -2.36 9.44 26.24
CA GLU A 309 -2.27 8.20 27.00
C GLU A 309 -0.83 8.11 27.51
N ALA A 310 -0.58 8.75 28.66
CA ALA A 310 0.52 8.35 29.50
C ALA A 310 0.13 6.96 30.06
N GLU A 311 0.35 5.91 29.28
CA GLU A 311 0.55 4.59 29.85
C GLU A 311 1.78 4.73 30.74
N SER A 312 1.60 4.39 32.01
CA SER A 312 2.63 4.36 33.04
C SER A 312 3.93 3.84 32.43
N ALA A 313 5.03 4.57 32.63
CA ALA A 313 6.36 4.09 32.28
C ALA A 313 6.56 2.76 33.02
N GLU A 314 6.24 1.65 32.35
CA GLU A 314 6.61 0.32 32.81
C GLU A 314 8.14 0.33 32.88
N GLU A 315 8.69 -0.11 33.99
CA GLU A 315 10.13 -0.35 34.15
C GLU A 315 10.51 -1.37 33.04
N HIS A 316 11.01 -0.86 31.93
CA HIS A 316 11.43 -1.70 30.80
C HIS A 316 12.58 -2.59 31.30
N ASP A 317 12.35 -3.91 31.32
CA ASP A 317 13.40 -4.87 31.66
C ASP A 317 14.53 -4.73 30.63
N GLU A 318 15.70 -4.29 31.09
CA GLU A 318 16.90 -4.12 30.26
C GLU A 318 17.28 -5.37 29.49
N ARG A 319 16.93 -6.54 29.99
CA ARG A 319 17.13 -7.81 29.29
C ARG A 319 16.22 -7.91 28.07
N ALA A 320 14.99 -7.40 28.18
CA ALA A 320 14.07 -7.34 27.06
C ALA A 320 14.56 -6.39 25.97
N ILE A 321 15.05 -5.18 26.35
CA ILE A 321 15.65 -4.23 25.41
C ILE A 321 16.89 -4.82 24.71
N ALA A 322 17.76 -5.49 25.48
CA ALA A 322 18.99 -6.09 24.95
C ALA A 322 18.71 -7.29 24.03
N ALA A 323 17.62 -8.02 24.23
CA ALA A 323 17.22 -9.17 23.44
C ALA A 323 16.39 -8.80 22.22
N SER A 324 15.75 -7.62 22.21
CA SER A 324 14.86 -7.20 21.15
C SER A 324 15.55 -7.06 19.80
N ALA A 325 14.96 -7.66 18.76
CA ALA A 325 15.42 -7.54 17.38
C ALA A 325 15.13 -6.15 16.76
N ILE A 326 14.26 -5.37 17.40
CA ILE A 326 13.84 -4.04 16.96
C ILE A 326 14.87 -2.97 17.34
N VAL A 327 15.66 -3.20 18.41
CA VAL A 327 16.64 -2.25 18.94
C VAL A 327 17.95 -2.32 18.17
N SER A 328 18.45 -1.15 17.72
CA SER A 328 19.72 -1.07 17.01
C SER A 328 20.91 -1.49 17.90
N ASP A 329 21.95 -2.07 17.31
CA ASP A 329 23.17 -2.45 18.01
C ASP A 329 23.86 -1.23 18.67
N ALA A 330 23.73 -0.04 18.10
CA ALA A 330 24.25 1.20 18.66
C ALA A 330 23.56 1.49 20.02
N LEU A 331 22.24 1.36 20.12
CA LEU A 331 21.52 1.58 21.35
C LEU A 331 21.86 0.54 22.44
N LYS A 332 22.04 -0.74 22.02
CA LYS A 332 22.53 -1.80 22.92
C LYS A 332 23.93 -1.52 23.47
N GLN A 333 24.83 -0.93 22.67
CA GLN A 333 26.17 -0.53 23.11
C GLN A 333 26.12 0.64 24.09
N ILE A 334 25.27 1.63 23.84
CA ILE A 334 25.05 2.77 24.74
C ILE A 334 24.60 2.28 26.11
N SER A 335 23.64 1.36 26.17
CA SER A 335 23.18 0.74 27.42
C SER A 335 24.33 0.06 28.19
N ARG A 336 25.14 -0.78 27.50
CA ARG A 336 26.29 -1.46 28.12
C ARG A 336 27.32 -0.49 28.69
N ARG A 337 27.59 0.64 28.01
CA ARG A 337 28.52 1.66 28.49
C ARG A 337 27.99 2.40 29.72
N ALA A 338 26.68 2.68 29.77
CA ALA A 338 26.05 3.28 30.95
C ALA A 338 26.26 2.42 32.19
N TYR A 339 26.11 1.10 32.05
CA TYR A 339 26.41 0.16 33.13
C TYR A 339 27.87 0.15 33.57
N ALA A 340 28.79 0.19 32.63
CA ALA A 340 30.21 0.22 32.92
C ALA A 340 30.57 1.48 33.72
N ILE A 341 30.04 2.64 33.35
CA ILE A 341 30.22 3.90 34.08
C ILE A 341 29.69 3.81 35.52
N ASP A 342 28.47 3.25 35.71
CA ASP A 342 27.89 3.08 37.08
C ASP A 342 28.72 2.14 37.94
N SER A 343 29.17 1.01 37.36
CA SER A 343 30.05 0.05 38.05
C SER A 343 31.37 0.68 38.47
N ASP A 344 32.01 1.45 37.58
CA ASP A 344 33.26 2.14 37.85
C ASP A 344 33.10 3.19 38.96
N LEU A 345 32.01 3.95 38.97
CA LEU A 345 31.68 4.92 40.02
C LEU A 345 31.44 4.25 41.35
N HIS A 346 30.78 3.10 41.37
CA HIS A 346 30.59 2.33 42.58
C HIS A 346 31.92 1.86 43.19
N LEU A 347 32.82 1.32 42.36
CA LEU A 347 34.17 0.90 42.77
C LEU A 347 35.03 2.07 43.25
N ILE A 348 34.99 3.21 42.55
CA ILE A 348 35.67 4.42 42.93
C ILE A 348 35.17 4.91 44.32
N GLY A 349 33.85 4.92 44.52
CA GLY A 349 33.23 5.30 45.78
C GLY A 349 33.67 4.40 46.95
N LEU A 350 33.70 3.08 46.71
CA LEU A 350 34.12 2.09 47.73
C LEU A 350 35.60 2.23 48.05
N ASN A 351 36.47 2.28 47.05
CA ASN A 351 37.93 2.42 47.23
C ASN A 351 38.29 3.76 47.90
N GLY A 352 37.61 4.84 47.51
CA GLY A 352 37.80 6.16 48.10
C GLY A 352 37.38 6.20 49.56
N LYS A 353 36.27 5.53 49.93
CA LYS A 353 35.82 5.41 51.33
C LYS A 353 36.83 4.66 52.20
N LEU A 354 37.33 3.53 51.70
CA LEU A 354 38.38 2.76 52.37
C LEU A 354 39.66 3.56 52.59
N ALA A 355 40.04 4.38 51.60
CA ALA A 355 41.19 5.27 51.71
C ALA A 355 40.97 6.40 52.72
N ALA A 356 39.76 6.98 52.76
CA ALA A 356 39.39 8.03 53.72
C ALA A 356 39.39 7.54 55.17
N ASP A 357 38.86 6.33 55.42
CA ASP A 357 38.82 5.71 56.74
C ASP A 357 40.23 5.44 57.28
N ARG A 358 41.18 5.05 56.43
CA ARG A 358 42.58 4.82 56.81
C ARG A 358 43.32 6.10 57.24
N GLU A 359 42.95 7.24 56.68
CA GLU A 359 43.61 8.52 56.87
C GLU A 359 42.83 9.47 57.80
N ASN A 360 41.72 9.00 58.38
CA ASN A 360 40.86 9.79 59.27
C ASN A 360 40.39 11.13 58.68
N ASN A 361 40.20 11.14 57.31
CA ASN A 361 39.70 12.28 56.55
C ASN A 361 38.17 12.35 56.63
N ARG A 362 37.61 13.37 57.31
CA ARG A 362 36.15 13.52 57.52
C ARG A 362 35.39 14.15 56.35
N VAL A 363 36.07 14.81 55.41
CA VAL A 363 35.45 15.55 54.30
C VAL A 363 35.32 14.68 53.05
N LEU A 364 36.32 13.85 52.77
CA LEU A 364 36.37 13.00 51.57
C LEU A 364 35.16 12.03 51.45
N PRO A 365 34.64 11.41 52.52
CA PRO A 365 33.45 10.55 52.44
C PRO A 365 32.19 11.28 51.92
N ALA A 366 32.00 12.55 52.30
CA ALA A 366 30.86 13.35 51.85
C ALA A 366 30.94 13.64 50.33
N VAL A 367 32.14 13.99 49.83
CA VAL A 367 32.39 14.20 48.38
C VAL A 367 32.15 12.91 47.58
N LEU A 368 32.64 11.77 48.08
CA LEU A 368 32.45 10.47 47.47
C LEU A 368 30.98 10.01 47.45
N SER A 369 30.22 10.33 48.52
CA SER A 369 28.79 10.07 48.58
C SER A 369 28.02 10.87 47.52
N SER A 370 28.37 12.17 47.37
CA SER A 370 27.76 13.01 46.30
C SER A 370 28.13 12.54 44.88
N ILE A 371 29.36 12.05 44.68
CA ILE A 371 29.80 11.48 43.41
C ILE A 371 28.96 10.23 43.06
N ARG A 372 28.76 9.34 44.05
CA ARG A 372 27.91 8.16 43.89
C ARG A 372 26.45 8.54 43.55
N GLU A 373 25.89 9.50 44.27
CA GLU A 373 24.53 9.98 44.02
C GLU A 373 24.37 10.53 42.62
N VAL A 374 25.33 11.30 42.11
CA VAL A 374 25.33 11.78 40.72
C VAL A 374 25.49 10.61 39.73
N GLY A 375 26.26 9.58 40.06
CA GLY A 375 26.36 8.36 39.27
C GLY A 375 25.01 7.64 39.12
N GLU A 376 24.29 7.46 40.23
CA GLU A 376 22.93 6.89 40.20
C GLU A 376 21.95 7.74 39.38
N GLN A 377 22.03 9.08 39.47
CA GLN A 377 21.22 9.99 38.68
C GLN A 377 21.57 9.92 37.19
N ILE A 378 22.87 9.79 36.85
CA ILE A 378 23.32 9.59 35.44
C ILE A 378 22.74 8.30 34.88
N ARG A 379 22.86 7.20 35.62
CA ARG A 379 22.29 5.92 35.22
C ARG A 379 20.79 6.05 34.94
N ASN A 380 20.03 6.57 35.90
CA ASN A 380 18.58 6.71 35.79
C ASN A 380 18.18 7.60 34.58
N ALA A 381 18.90 8.70 34.32
CA ALA A 381 18.65 9.56 33.18
C ALA A 381 18.95 8.86 31.86
N VAL A 382 20.04 8.08 31.78
CA VAL A 382 20.39 7.30 30.58
C VAL A 382 19.34 6.22 30.32
N HIS A 383 18.90 5.51 31.36
CA HIS A 383 17.83 4.52 31.26
C HIS A 383 16.52 5.15 30.75
N GLY A 384 16.13 6.29 31.28
CA GLY A 384 14.95 7.00 30.81
C GLY A 384 15.04 7.39 29.32
N VAL A 385 16.21 7.83 28.85
CA VAL A 385 16.41 8.14 27.43
C VAL A 385 16.36 6.88 26.55
N ILE A 386 16.98 5.78 27.00
CA ILE A 386 16.95 4.49 26.28
C ILE A 386 15.51 3.96 26.20
N GLY A 387 14.76 4.00 27.30
CA GLY A 387 13.34 3.64 27.31
C GLY A 387 12.54 4.48 26.33
N THR A 388 12.71 5.80 26.34
CA THR A 388 12.05 6.70 25.38
C THR A 388 12.39 6.35 23.92
N LEU A 389 13.66 6.04 23.61
CA LEU A 389 14.08 5.64 22.25
C LEU A 389 13.48 4.30 21.85
N TYR A 390 13.38 3.36 22.78
CA TYR A 390 12.72 2.08 22.58
C TYR A 390 11.24 2.26 22.25
N ASP A 391 10.49 3.01 23.08
CA ASP A 391 9.07 3.28 22.89
C ASP A 391 8.78 3.96 21.56
N GLN A 392 9.64 4.90 21.15
CA GLN A 392 9.53 5.59 19.88
C GLN A 392 9.73 4.65 18.69
N THR A 393 10.77 3.81 18.76
CA THR A 393 11.06 2.84 17.69
C THR A 393 9.92 1.83 17.58
N HIS A 394 9.47 1.30 18.73
CA HIS A 394 8.33 0.38 18.79
C HIS A 394 7.04 1.01 18.27
N GLY A 395 6.71 2.23 18.74
CA GLY A 395 5.52 2.96 18.29
C GLY A 395 5.57 3.33 16.80
N SER A 396 6.73 3.67 16.26
CA SER A 396 6.91 3.93 14.83
C SER A 396 6.68 2.67 14.00
N LEU A 397 7.28 1.55 14.38
CA LEU A 397 7.14 0.28 13.67
C LEU A 397 5.71 -0.27 13.76
N ARG A 398 5.04 -0.07 14.90
CA ARG A 398 3.62 -0.42 15.05
C ARG A 398 2.74 0.38 14.08
N ARG A 399 2.93 1.70 13.99
CA ARG A 399 2.20 2.54 13.03
C ARG A 399 2.47 2.16 11.58
N GLU A 400 3.71 1.83 11.26
CA GLU A 400 4.08 1.31 9.93
C GLU A 400 3.33 0.00 9.64
N ALA A 401 3.35 -0.96 10.55
CA ALA A 401 2.63 -2.23 10.41
C ALA A 401 1.12 -2.03 10.25
N GLU A 402 0.50 -1.09 10.98
CA GLU A 402 -0.91 -0.73 10.85
C GLU A 402 -1.22 -0.14 9.45
N GLN A 403 -0.36 0.72 8.92
CA GLN A 403 -0.50 1.26 7.58
C GLN A 403 -0.34 0.18 6.50
N MET A 404 0.63 -0.73 6.68
CA MET A 404 0.85 -1.84 5.77
C MET A 404 -0.31 -2.85 5.79
N ALA A 405 -0.86 -3.16 6.96
CA ALA A 405 -2.05 -4.00 7.08
C ALA A 405 -3.27 -3.36 6.38
N ALA A 406 -3.46 -2.05 6.52
CA ALA A 406 -4.51 -1.30 5.83
C ALA A 406 -4.29 -1.29 4.31
N LEU A 407 -3.03 -1.10 3.86
CA LEU A 407 -2.66 -1.21 2.44
C LEU A 407 -3.00 -2.59 1.87
N GLY A 408 -2.68 -3.66 2.60
CA GLY A 408 -2.94 -5.02 2.16
C GLY A 408 -4.41 -5.26 1.79
N VAL A 409 -5.34 -4.82 2.64
CA VAL A 409 -6.78 -4.97 2.35
C VAL A 409 -7.27 -4.00 1.27
N ASP A 410 -6.70 -2.79 1.15
CA ASP A 410 -7.05 -1.85 0.07
C ASP A 410 -6.64 -2.42 -1.31
N ILE A 411 -5.44 -2.97 -1.42
CA ILE A 411 -4.97 -3.64 -2.65
C ILE A 411 -5.88 -4.83 -2.98
N MET A 412 -6.24 -5.63 -1.99
CA MET A 412 -7.11 -6.78 -2.19
C MET A 412 -8.51 -6.38 -2.64
N ASP A 413 -9.13 -5.39 -2.02
CA ASP A 413 -10.47 -4.91 -2.41
C ASP A 413 -10.48 -4.36 -3.84
N ARG A 414 -9.46 -3.61 -4.25
CA ARG A 414 -9.30 -3.12 -5.62
C ARG A 414 -9.13 -4.27 -6.62
N ASN A 415 -8.32 -5.27 -6.27
CA ASN A 415 -8.13 -6.43 -7.14
C ASN A 415 -9.43 -7.23 -7.30
N LEU A 416 -10.16 -7.47 -6.21
CA LEU A 416 -11.43 -8.22 -6.26
C LEU A 416 -12.57 -7.43 -6.91
N TYR A 417 -12.57 -6.09 -6.83
CA TYR A 417 -13.46 -5.21 -7.59
C TYR A 417 -13.33 -5.42 -9.09
N GLU A 418 -12.10 -5.52 -9.60
CA GLU A 418 -11.87 -5.78 -11.03
C GLU A 418 -12.46 -7.15 -11.44
N ARG A 419 -12.35 -8.18 -10.60
CA ARG A 419 -12.95 -9.51 -10.86
C ARG A 419 -14.47 -9.44 -10.99
N ALA A 420 -15.13 -8.64 -10.17
CA ALA A 420 -16.57 -8.41 -10.28
C ALA A 420 -16.94 -7.69 -11.58
N ASN A 421 -16.13 -6.72 -12.00
CA ASN A 421 -16.35 -5.96 -13.23
C ASN A 421 -16.12 -6.80 -14.47
N ASP A 422 -15.03 -7.53 -14.54
CA ASP A 422 -14.69 -8.45 -15.62
C ASP A 422 -15.82 -9.43 -15.86
N ASN A 423 -16.30 -10.06 -14.80
CA ASN A 423 -17.40 -11.01 -14.88
C ASN A 423 -18.69 -10.37 -15.44
N ARG A 424 -19.09 -9.19 -14.92
CA ARG A 424 -20.27 -8.44 -15.38
C ARG A 424 -20.16 -8.03 -16.84
N TRP A 425 -18.97 -7.61 -17.27
CA TRP A 425 -18.75 -7.17 -18.65
C TRP A 425 -18.70 -8.34 -19.63
N TRP A 426 -18.00 -9.43 -19.31
CA TRP A 426 -17.93 -10.58 -20.20
C TRP A 426 -19.27 -11.28 -20.37
N ALA A 427 -20.14 -11.22 -19.38
CA ALA A 427 -21.53 -11.69 -19.50
C ALA A 427 -22.33 -10.93 -20.61
N LEU A 428 -21.88 -9.73 -20.99
CA LEU A 428 -22.49 -8.94 -22.07
C LEU A 428 -21.92 -9.24 -23.47
N THR A 429 -21.00 -10.20 -23.61
CA THR A 429 -20.43 -10.58 -24.91
C THR A 429 -21.55 -10.95 -25.89
N PRO A 430 -21.69 -10.25 -27.04
CA PRO A 430 -22.80 -10.45 -27.96
C PRO A 430 -22.94 -11.89 -28.48
N SER A 431 -21.81 -12.53 -28.78
CA SER A 431 -21.78 -13.92 -29.24
C SER A 431 -22.31 -14.88 -28.16
N PHE A 432 -21.96 -14.71 -26.88
CA PHE A 432 -22.48 -15.54 -25.80
C PHE A 432 -23.99 -15.40 -25.69
N ARG A 433 -24.48 -14.16 -25.68
CA ARG A 433 -25.90 -13.82 -25.56
C ARG A 433 -26.72 -14.41 -26.70
N ALA A 434 -26.26 -14.23 -27.95
CA ALA A 434 -26.94 -14.72 -29.14
C ALA A 434 -26.96 -16.26 -29.23
N ILE A 435 -25.80 -16.90 -28.98
CA ILE A 435 -25.67 -18.36 -29.04
C ILE A 435 -26.57 -19.04 -28.01
N LEU A 436 -26.52 -18.58 -26.75
CA LEU A 436 -27.31 -19.19 -25.67
C LEU A 436 -28.81 -18.89 -25.79
N ALA A 437 -29.19 -17.72 -26.35
CA ALA A 437 -30.58 -17.37 -26.58
C ALA A 437 -31.24 -18.23 -27.68
N ALA A 438 -30.45 -18.72 -28.61
CA ALA A 438 -30.93 -19.62 -29.68
C ALA A 438 -31.23 -21.05 -29.20
N GLY A 439 -30.88 -21.41 -27.96
CA GLY A 439 -31.10 -22.72 -27.39
C GLY A 439 -29.80 -23.51 -27.19
N THR A 440 -29.86 -24.84 -27.32
CA THR A 440 -28.68 -25.69 -27.16
C THR A 440 -27.61 -25.37 -28.23
N PRO A 441 -26.40 -24.92 -27.86
CA PRO A 441 -25.38 -24.56 -28.83
C PRO A 441 -24.90 -25.76 -29.63
N SER A 442 -24.68 -25.53 -30.96
CA SER A 442 -24.00 -26.51 -31.80
C SER A 442 -22.52 -26.66 -31.37
N PRO A 443 -21.84 -27.77 -31.75
CA PRO A 443 -20.40 -27.91 -31.48
C PRO A 443 -19.54 -26.75 -32.00
N ALA A 444 -19.89 -26.20 -33.16
CA ALA A 444 -19.17 -25.05 -33.74
C ALA A 444 -19.39 -23.78 -32.90
N ALA A 445 -20.62 -23.55 -32.42
CA ALA A 445 -20.94 -22.43 -31.55
C ALA A 445 -20.26 -22.54 -30.18
N ALA A 446 -20.18 -23.76 -29.61
CA ALA A 446 -19.42 -24.00 -28.38
C ALA A 446 -17.91 -23.75 -28.57
N THR A 447 -17.35 -24.15 -29.72
CA THR A 447 -15.95 -23.87 -30.06
C THR A 447 -15.68 -22.35 -30.16
N GLU A 448 -16.61 -21.59 -30.73
CA GLU A 448 -16.48 -20.12 -30.81
C GLU A 448 -16.50 -19.46 -29.43
N ILE A 449 -17.40 -19.92 -28.51
CA ILE A 449 -17.38 -19.47 -27.11
C ILE A 449 -16.02 -19.78 -26.48
N GLY A 450 -15.52 -21.01 -26.65
CA GLY A 450 -14.21 -21.43 -26.11
C GLY A 450 -13.04 -20.59 -26.63
N ARG A 451 -13.06 -20.24 -27.91
CA ARG A 451 -12.06 -19.37 -28.55
C ARG A 451 -12.05 -17.97 -27.92
N ILE A 452 -13.23 -17.37 -27.71
CA ILE A 452 -13.36 -16.07 -27.05
C ILE A 452 -12.88 -16.14 -25.61
N LEU A 453 -13.29 -17.15 -24.84
CA LEU A 453 -12.85 -17.35 -23.45
C LEU A 453 -11.32 -17.56 -23.38
N GLY A 454 -10.74 -18.33 -24.28
CA GLY A 454 -9.30 -18.54 -24.37
C GLY A 454 -8.52 -17.26 -24.66
N TYR A 455 -9.06 -16.42 -25.55
CA TYR A 455 -8.49 -15.10 -25.84
C TYR A 455 -8.53 -14.19 -24.59
N ILE A 456 -9.69 -14.08 -23.93
CA ILE A 456 -9.83 -13.30 -22.69
C ILE A 456 -8.83 -13.79 -21.64
N ASN A 457 -8.76 -15.11 -21.39
CA ASN A 457 -7.86 -15.67 -20.39
C ASN A 457 -6.37 -15.46 -20.73
N GLY A 458 -6.04 -15.31 -22.00
CA GLY A 458 -4.70 -14.96 -22.44
C GLY A 458 -4.30 -13.50 -22.16
N LEU A 459 -5.27 -12.60 -22.10
CA LEU A 459 -5.04 -11.19 -21.73
C LEU A 459 -4.93 -11.00 -20.21
N TYR A 460 -5.70 -11.76 -19.44
CA TYR A 460 -5.81 -11.65 -17.98
C TYR A 460 -5.18 -12.86 -17.31
N THR A 461 -3.93 -12.75 -16.88
CA THR A 461 -3.15 -13.86 -16.30
C THR A 461 -3.58 -14.26 -14.88
N VAL A 462 -4.57 -13.57 -14.32
CA VAL A 462 -5.06 -13.77 -12.94
C VAL A 462 -6.18 -14.81 -12.84
N TYR A 463 -6.58 -15.43 -13.95
CA TYR A 463 -7.64 -16.44 -13.96
C TYR A 463 -7.09 -17.82 -14.31
N SER A 464 -7.46 -18.80 -13.51
CA SER A 464 -7.16 -20.21 -13.77
C SER A 464 -7.98 -20.73 -14.94
N THR A 465 -9.29 -20.46 -14.95
CA THR A 465 -10.20 -20.92 -15.98
C THR A 465 -11.45 -20.03 -16.03
N LEU A 466 -11.95 -19.81 -17.23
CA LEU A 466 -13.24 -19.14 -17.47
C LEU A 466 -14.23 -20.16 -18.05
N PHE A 467 -15.49 -20.08 -17.66
CA PHE A 467 -16.56 -20.95 -18.13
C PHE A 467 -17.74 -20.14 -18.61
N VAL A 468 -18.41 -20.65 -19.67
CA VAL A 468 -19.78 -20.25 -20.03
C VAL A 468 -20.68 -21.48 -19.83
N PHE A 469 -21.79 -21.29 -19.13
CA PHE A 469 -22.78 -22.34 -18.86
C PHE A 469 -24.19 -21.91 -19.28
N ASP A 470 -25.03 -22.88 -19.63
CA ASP A 470 -26.43 -22.66 -20.07
C ASP A 470 -27.39 -22.39 -18.89
N ALA A 471 -28.68 -22.17 -19.19
CA ALA A 471 -29.73 -21.94 -18.20
C ALA A 471 -29.98 -23.14 -17.25
N ALA A 472 -29.49 -24.34 -17.58
CA ALA A 472 -29.54 -25.50 -16.70
C ALA A 472 -28.27 -25.63 -15.81
N GLY A 473 -27.30 -24.71 -15.96
CA GLY A 473 -26.02 -24.73 -15.27
C GLY A 473 -24.99 -25.67 -15.91
N ARG A 474 -25.23 -26.17 -17.13
CA ARG A 474 -24.32 -27.08 -17.85
C ARG A 474 -23.24 -26.28 -18.57
N VAL A 475 -21.98 -26.61 -18.36
CA VAL A 475 -20.83 -25.97 -19.01
C VAL A 475 -20.87 -26.24 -20.52
N ILE A 476 -20.90 -25.16 -21.29
CA ILE A 476 -20.89 -25.18 -22.77
C ILE A 476 -19.46 -25.13 -23.31
N ALA A 477 -18.62 -24.29 -22.71
CA ALA A 477 -17.23 -24.13 -23.09
C ALA A 477 -16.39 -23.58 -21.92
N ASP A 478 -15.09 -23.81 -22.00
CA ASP A 478 -14.09 -23.25 -21.08
C ASP A 478 -12.95 -22.56 -21.85
N SER A 479 -12.16 -21.73 -21.15
CA SER A 479 -11.01 -21.04 -21.72
C SER A 479 -9.82 -21.94 -22.02
N ARG A 480 -9.85 -23.21 -21.59
CA ARG A 480 -8.80 -24.21 -21.75
C ARG A 480 -9.12 -25.21 -22.86
N ASN A 481 -10.06 -24.89 -23.75
CA ASN A 481 -10.49 -25.72 -24.89
C ASN A 481 -10.89 -27.15 -24.45
N GLY A 482 -11.65 -27.27 -23.35
CA GLY A 482 -12.11 -28.55 -22.82
C GLY A 482 -11.10 -29.25 -21.91
N ALA A 483 -9.87 -28.74 -21.74
CA ALA A 483 -8.85 -29.36 -20.89
C ALA A 483 -9.18 -29.27 -19.38
N SER A 484 -10.22 -28.50 -18.99
CA SER A 484 -10.73 -28.49 -17.62
C SER A 484 -11.44 -29.79 -17.22
N GLY A 485 -11.89 -30.58 -18.21
CA GLY A 485 -12.73 -31.76 -18.00
C GLY A 485 -14.18 -31.45 -17.59
N MET A 486 -14.56 -30.16 -17.59
CA MET A 486 -15.86 -29.71 -17.08
C MET A 486 -16.91 -29.47 -18.18
N VAL A 487 -16.51 -29.46 -19.46
CA VAL A 487 -17.46 -29.27 -20.57
C VAL A 487 -18.51 -30.38 -20.58
N GLY A 488 -19.78 -30.00 -20.56
CA GLY A 488 -20.92 -30.91 -20.43
C GLY A 488 -21.35 -31.22 -18.99
N GLU A 489 -20.50 -30.98 -18.00
CA GLU A 489 -20.83 -31.15 -16.59
C GLU A 489 -21.71 -30.01 -16.07
N LYS A 490 -22.46 -30.28 -14.99
CA LYS A 490 -23.32 -29.28 -14.35
C LYS A 490 -22.59 -28.60 -13.19
N LEU A 491 -22.44 -27.29 -13.28
CA LEU A 491 -21.97 -26.47 -12.15
C LEU A 491 -23.08 -26.39 -11.09
N THR A 492 -22.65 -26.42 -9.83
CA THR A 492 -23.53 -26.36 -8.66
C THR A 492 -23.06 -25.35 -7.65
N GLY A 493 -23.93 -24.91 -6.77
CA GLY A 493 -23.63 -23.98 -5.69
C GLY A 493 -24.48 -22.72 -5.73
N ARG A 494 -24.60 -22.04 -4.59
CA ARG A 494 -25.45 -20.84 -4.44
C ARG A 494 -25.07 -19.72 -5.40
N HIS A 495 -23.77 -19.55 -5.70
CA HIS A 495 -23.29 -18.54 -6.64
C HIS A 495 -23.74 -18.82 -8.08
N ILE A 496 -23.82 -20.09 -8.49
CA ILE A 496 -24.36 -20.49 -9.81
C ILE A 496 -25.88 -20.27 -9.86
N GLU A 497 -26.60 -20.70 -8.81
CA GLU A 497 -28.05 -20.50 -8.71
C GLU A 497 -28.40 -19.01 -8.72
N ALA A 498 -27.65 -18.17 -8.00
CA ALA A 498 -27.84 -16.73 -7.99
C ALA A 498 -27.60 -16.10 -9.36
N ALA A 499 -26.56 -16.53 -10.09
CA ALA A 499 -26.32 -16.08 -11.45
C ALA A 499 -27.45 -16.49 -12.41
N LEU A 500 -27.99 -17.71 -12.28
CA LEU A 500 -29.11 -18.17 -13.10
C LEU A 500 -30.43 -17.47 -12.78
N ALA A 501 -30.60 -16.98 -11.55
CA ALA A 501 -31.78 -16.22 -11.10
C ALA A 501 -31.66 -14.71 -11.37
N GLY A 502 -30.48 -14.23 -11.79
CA GLY A 502 -30.20 -12.82 -12.04
C GLY A 502 -31.02 -12.26 -13.21
N SER A 503 -31.51 -11.02 -13.06
CA SER A 503 -32.35 -10.34 -14.06
C SER A 503 -31.76 -8.99 -14.53
N ASN A 504 -30.57 -8.64 -14.05
CA ASN A 504 -29.90 -7.41 -14.46
C ASN A 504 -28.40 -7.65 -14.71
N THR A 505 -27.80 -6.78 -15.49
CA THR A 505 -26.40 -6.90 -15.94
C THR A 505 -25.40 -6.37 -14.91
N GLN A 506 -25.84 -5.76 -13.82
CA GLN A 506 -24.98 -5.25 -12.76
C GLN A 506 -24.80 -6.27 -11.61
N ALA A 507 -25.72 -7.24 -11.50
CA ALA A 507 -25.65 -8.26 -10.48
C ALA A 507 -24.55 -9.29 -10.80
N TYR A 508 -23.87 -9.70 -9.78
CA TYR A 508 -22.93 -10.82 -9.80
C TYR A 508 -23.04 -11.59 -8.48
N SER A 509 -22.48 -12.76 -8.44
CA SER A 509 -22.40 -13.58 -7.23
C SER A 509 -21.00 -14.16 -7.07
N VAL A 510 -20.58 -14.39 -5.83
CA VAL A 510 -19.26 -14.91 -5.50
C VAL A 510 -19.40 -16.17 -4.65
N SER A 511 -18.58 -17.20 -4.91
CA SER A 511 -18.53 -18.39 -4.05
C SER A 511 -17.97 -18.05 -2.67
N ALA A 512 -18.21 -18.90 -1.68
CA ALA A 512 -17.39 -18.91 -0.49
C ALA A 512 -15.92 -19.23 -0.86
N PHE A 513 -14.98 -18.79 -0.01
CA PHE A 513 -13.56 -19.17 -0.16
C PHE A 513 -13.38 -20.59 0.40
N GLU A 514 -13.49 -21.58 -0.46
CA GLU A 514 -13.48 -23.01 -0.10
C GLU A 514 -12.83 -23.86 -1.18
N PRO A 515 -12.33 -25.06 -0.86
CA PRO A 515 -11.80 -25.98 -1.85
C PRO A 515 -12.82 -26.32 -2.93
N THR A 516 -12.40 -26.25 -4.20
CA THR A 516 -13.26 -26.53 -5.34
C THR A 516 -12.58 -27.38 -6.41
N PRO A 517 -13.31 -28.33 -7.04
CA PRO A 517 -12.76 -29.08 -8.17
C PRO A 517 -12.39 -28.19 -9.36
N LEU A 518 -12.97 -26.99 -9.48
CA LEU A 518 -12.68 -26.04 -10.54
C LEU A 518 -11.28 -25.39 -10.40
N TYR A 519 -10.63 -25.55 -9.22
CA TYR A 519 -9.29 -25.05 -8.93
C TYR A 519 -8.40 -26.16 -8.33
N ASP A 520 -8.48 -27.36 -8.91
CA ASP A 520 -7.66 -28.53 -8.53
C ASP A 520 -7.77 -28.90 -7.02
N GLY A 521 -8.96 -28.71 -6.43
CA GLY A 521 -9.21 -28.97 -5.01
C GLY A 521 -8.65 -27.92 -4.05
N ARG A 522 -8.08 -26.83 -4.55
CA ARG A 522 -7.62 -25.68 -3.74
C ARG A 522 -8.76 -24.68 -3.49
N PRO A 523 -8.71 -23.90 -2.40
CA PRO A 523 -9.70 -22.86 -2.16
C PRO A 523 -9.46 -21.64 -3.05
N THR A 524 -10.55 -21.06 -3.55
CA THR A 524 -10.53 -19.78 -4.28
C THR A 524 -11.91 -19.14 -4.34
N TYR A 525 -11.99 -17.92 -4.85
CA TYR A 525 -13.23 -17.24 -5.20
C TYR A 525 -13.62 -17.54 -6.66
N ILE A 526 -14.91 -17.82 -6.87
CA ILE A 526 -15.51 -17.96 -8.20
C ILE A 526 -16.54 -16.86 -8.35
N TYR A 527 -16.36 -15.99 -9.34
CA TYR A 527 -17.28 -14.91 -9.68
C TYR A 527 -18.21 -15.38 -10.79
N CYS A 528 -19.51 -15.17 -10.61
CA CYS A 528 -20.53 -15.58 -11.59
C CYS A 528 -21.45 -14.42 -11.94
N GLY A 529 -21.70 -14.23 -13.24
CA GLY A 529 -22.63 -13.24 -13.78
C GLY A 529 -23.65 -13.86 -14.73
N SER A 530 -24.84 -13.26 -14.77
CA SER A 530 -25.94 -13.70 -15.63
C SER A 530 -25.72 -13.30 -17.10
N ILE A 531 -25.83 -14.22 -18.02
CA ILE A 531 -25.96 -13.92 -19.45
C ILE A 531 -27.45 -13.77 -19.77
N LEU A 532 -27.87 -12.54 -20.12
CA LEU A 532 -29.24 -12.24 -20.50
C LEU A 532 -29.41 -12.33 -22.03
N ALA A 533 -30.60 -12.75 -22.49
CA ALA A 533 -30.92 -12.72 -23.89
C ALA A 533 -30.80 -11.29 -24.49
N PRO A 534 -30.47 -11.12 -25.77
CA PRO A 534 -30.24 -9.79 -26.39
C PRO A 534 -31.39 -8.81 -26.18
N ASP A 535 -32.62 -9.28 -26.28
CA ASP A 535 -33.82 -8.44 -26.34
C ASP A 535 -34.73 -8.53 -25.10
N SER A 536 -34.23 -9.16 -24.04
CA SER A 536 -35.04 -9.35 -22.81
C SER A 536 -34.19 -9.55 -21.57
N ALA A 537 -34.80 -9.36 -20.39
CA ALA A 537 -34.17 -9.67 -19.10
C ALA A 537 -34.16 -11.18 -18.78
N ARG A 538 -34.50 -12.06 -19.76
CA ARG A 538 -34.50 -13.52 -19.55
C ARG A 538 -33.04 -14.03 -19.51
N THR A 539 -32.68 -14.66 -18.41
CA THR A 539 -31.37 -15.33 -18.27
C THR A 539 -31.31 -16.57 -19.17
N VAL A 540 -30.28 -16.66 -19.97
CA VAL A 540 -30.02 -17.76 -20.90
C VAL A 540 -28.82 -18.62 -20.51
N GLY A 541 -28.08 -18.19 -19.47
CA GLY A 541 -26.91 -18.87 -18.93
C GLY A 541 -26.10 -17.93 -18.04
N GLY A 542 -24.82 -18.24 -17.87
CA GLY A 542 -23.92 -17.42 -17.09
C GLY A 542 -22.45 -17.59 -17.47
N VAL A 543 -21.65 -16.65 -17.01
CA VAL A 543 -20.19 -16.70 -17.03
C VAL A 543 -19.70 -17.00 -15.62
N ALA A 544 -18.77 -17.95 -15.45
CA ALA A 544 -18.06 -18.20 -14.21
C ALA A 544 -16.56 -17.97 -14.41
N ILE A 545 -15.93 -17.19 -13.56
CA ILE A 545 -14.51 -16.96 -13.58
C ILE A 545 -13.86 -17.51 -12.31
N VAL A 546 -12.90 -18.40 -12.48
CA VAL A 546 -12.14 -19.03 -11.39
C VAL A 546 -10.87 -18.21 -11.17
N PHE A 547 -10.80 -17.52 -10.06
CA PHE A 547 -9.67 -16.65 -9.76
C PHE A 547 -8.44 -17.47 -9.34
N ASP A 548 -7.27 -17.20 -9.93
CA ASP A 548 -5.98 -17.77 -9.50
C ASP A 548 -5.44 -16.97 -8.31
N GLY A 549 -6.16 -17.05 -7.17
CA GLY A 549 -5.97 -16.15 -6.04
C GLY A 549 -4.71 -16.42 -5.22
N GLU A 550 -4.28 -17.68 -5.11
CA GLU A 550 -3.18 -18.06 -4.22
C GLU A 550 -1.88 -17.28 -4.49
N PRO A 551 -1.33 -17.24 -5.73
CA PRO A 551 -0.12 -16.47 -5.99
C PRO A 551 -0.34 -14.97 -5.89
N GLN A 552 -1.52 -14.47 -6.28
CA GLN A 552 -1.86 -13.04 -6.23
C GLN A 552 -1.93 -12.53 -4.79
N PHE A 553 -2.68 -13.21 -3.93
CA PHE A 553 -2.84 -12.83 -2.53
C PHE A 553 -1.51 -12.94 -1.75
N ARG A 554 -0.72 -13.99 -2.03
CA ARG A 554 0.58 -14.15 -1.40
C ARG A 554 1.53 -13.01 -1.76
N GLN A 555 1.55 -12.59 -3.03
CA GLN A 555 2.37 -11.46 -3.46
C GLN A 555 1.94 -10.15 -2.80
N MET A 556 0.62 -9.89 -2.68
CA MET A 556 0.10 -8.73 -1.96
C MET A 556 0.58 -8.68 -0.51
N LEU A 557 0.60 -9.84 0.17
CA LEU A 557 1.07 -9.95 1.56
C LEU A 557 2.59 -9.72 1.67
N LEU A 558 3.39 -10.22 0.73
CA LEU A 558 4.83 -9.96 0.71
C LEU A 558 5.15 -8.47 0.54
N ASP A 559 4.35 -7.77 -0.26
CA ASP A 559 4.52 -6.35 -0.54
C ASP A 559 4.16 -5.44 0.65
N VAL A 560 3.42 -5.97 1.63
CA VAL A 560 3.01 -5.23 2.84
C VAL A 560 3.75 -5.65 4.11
N LEU A 561 4.79 -6.48 3.99
CA LEU A 561 5.66 -6.76 5.13
C LEU A 561 6.57 -5.56 5.43
N PRO A 562 6.58 -5.03 6.67
CA PRO A 562 7.54 -4.02 7.08
C PRO A 562 8.98 -4.52 6.92
N VAL A 563 9.86 -3.63 6.46
CA VAL A 563 11.26 -3.96 6.17
C VAL A 563 12.20 -3.21 7.11
N ASN A 564 13.30 -3.86 7.47
CA ASN A 564 14.36 -3.24 8.25
C ASN A 564 15.22 -2.27 7.41
N ASP A 565 16.22 -1.64 8.03
CA ASP A 565 17.14 -0.71 7.37
C ASP A 565 17.89 -1.32 6.18
N GLY A 566 18.00 -2.64 6.10
CA GLY A 566 18.59 -3.37 4.98
C GLY A 566 17.61 -3.66 3.84
N GLY A 567 16.36 -3.20 3.93
CA GLY A 567 15.31 -3.45 2.93
C GLY A 567 14.75 -4.88 2.94
N MET A 568 15.03 -5.66 4.00
CA MET A 568 14.54 -7.03 4.16
C MET A 568 13.43 -7.06 5.23
N PRO A 569 12.42 -7.93 5.07
CA PRO A 569 11.43 -8.14 6.14
C PRO A 569 12.10 -8.47 7.48
N TYR A 570 11.52 -8.02 8.58
CA TYR A 570 12.00 -8.38 9.91
C TYR A 570 11.99 -9.91 10.06
N PRO A 571 13.08 -10.53 10.59
CA PRO A 571 13.16 -11.97 10.74
C PRO A 571 11.98 -12.52 11.57
N GLY A 572 11.29 -13.53 11.05
CA GLY A 572 10.13 -14.15 11.70
C GLY A 572 8.83 -13.34 11.59
N SER A 573 8.83 -12.17 10.91
CA SER A 573 7.59 -11.45 10.61
C SER A 573 6.76 -12.19 9.56
N PHE A 574 5.45 -12.10 9.68
CA PHE A 574 4.53 -12.62 8.67
C PHE A 574 3.32 -11.71 8.46
N ALA A 575 2.66 -11.92 7.33
CA ALA A 575 1.38 -11.30 7.01
C ALA A 575 0.37 -12.37 6.56
N VAL A 576 -0.91 -12.19 6.90
CA VAL A 576 -1.99 -13.13 6.59
C VAL A 576 -3.28 -12.39 6.27
N PHE A 577 -4.01 -12.87 5.25
CA PHE A 577 -5.40 -12.49 5.01
C PHE A 577 -6.34 -13.51 5.64
N VAL A 578 -7.30 -13.03 6.41
CA VAL A 578 -8.32 -13.85 7.10
C VAL A 578 -9.71 -13.28 6.78
N ASN A 579 -10.65 -14.14 6.41
CA ASN A 579 -12.03 -13.73 6.18
C ASN A 579 -12.84 -13.65 7.50
N ALA A 580 -14.10 -13.23 7.40
CA ALA A 580 -14.99 -13.07 8.55
C ALA A 580 -15.23 -14.36 9.36
N SER A 581 -15.09 -15.54 8.75
CA SER A 581 -15.23 -16.83 9.43
C SER A 581 -13.96 -17.32 10.11
N GLY A 582 -12.87 -16.55 10.05
CA GLY A 582 -11.57 -16.94 10.58
C GLY A 582 -10.80 -17.90 9.66
N THR A 583 -11.16 -17.99 8.37
CA THR A 583 -10.47 -18.83 7.39
C THR A 583 -9.30 -18.07 6.78
N VAL A 584 -8.12 -18.69 6.72
CA VAL A 584 -6.95 -18.18 6.04
C VAL A 584 -7.19 -18.14 4.52
N ILE A 585 -7.09 -16.95 3.92
CA ILE A 585 -7.15 -16.78 2.46
C ILE A 585 -5.75 -16.97 1.87
N ALA A 586 -4.76 -16.35 2.47
CA ALA A 586 -3.35 -16.50 2.11
C ALA A 586 -2.48 -16.10 3.29
N SER A 587 -1.27 -16.63 3.35
CA SER A 587 -0.25 -16.27 4.33
C SER A 587 1.14 -16.25 3.69
N THR A 588 2.03 -15.40 4.22
CA THR A 588 3.47 -15.48 3.93
C THR A 588 4.11 -16.62 4.69
N GLU A 589 3.50 -17.07 5.81
CA GLU A 589 3.95 -18.22 6.62
C GLU A 589 3.46 -19.53 6.02
N THR A 590 4.38 -20.45 5.76
CA THR A 590 4.06 -21.72 5.06
C THR A 590 3.25 -22.70 5.91
N THR A 591 3.25 -22.55 7.22
CA THR A 591 2.48 -23.39 8.15
C THR A 591 0.98 -23.06 8.16
N GLN A 592 0.59 -21.92 7.63
CA GLN A 592 -0.79 -21.42 7.54
C GLN A 592 -1.32 -21.60 6.11
N ALA A 593 -1.86 -22.79 5.83
CA ALA A 593 -2.36 -23.09 4.49
C ALA A 593 -3.68 -22.34 4.17
N PRO A 594 -3.89 -21.88 2.91
CA PRO A 594 -5.17 -21.35 2.47
C PRO A 594 -6.32 -22.35 2.73
N GLY A 595 -7.45 -21.86 3.25
CA GLY A 595 -8.61 -22.67 3.64
C GLY A 595 -8.54 -23.22 5.05
N SER A 596 -7.42 -23.14 5.77
CA SER A 596 -7.33 -23.53 7.18
C SER A 596 -7.93 -22.47 8.11
N ALA A 597 -8.28 -22.87 9.34
CA ALA A 597 -8.70 -21.93 10.38
C ALA A 597 -7.47 -21.18 10.94
N PHE A 598 -7.59 -19.87 11.07
CA PHE A 598 -6.58 -19.04 11.72
C PHE A 598 -6.73 -19.14 13.25
N ASP A 599 -5.62 -19.37 13.95
CA ASP A 599 -5.59 -19.40 15.41
C ASP A 599 -4.92 -18.11 15.94
N ASP A 600 -5.71 -17.22 16.51
CA ASP A 600 -5.22 -15.95 17.09
C ASP A 600 -4.17 -16.13 18.19
N ARG A 601 -4.11 -17.30 18.87
CA ARG A 601 -3.10 -17.59 19.89
C ARG A 601 -1.67 -17.65 19.33
N GLN A 602 -1.52 -17.83 18.02
CA GLN A 602 -0.21 -17.75 17.36
C GLN A 602 0.39 -16.35 17.43
N LEU A 603 -0.43 -15.33 17.73
CA LEU A 603 -0.01 -13.93 17.81
C LEU A 603 0.53 -13.55 19.20
N ASP A 604 0.34 -14.39 20.22
CA ASP A 604 0.72 -14.08 21.61
C ASP A 604 2.25 -13.92 21.79
N ASP A 605 3.04 -14.52 20.91
CA ASP A 605 4.51 -14.45 20.91
C ASP A 605 5.06 -13.25 20.11
N PHE A 606 4.16 -12.44 19.48
CA PHE A 606 4.57 -11.31 18.65
C PHE A 606 4.44 -9.98 19.42
N GLN A 607 5.50 -9.17 19.35
CA GLN A 607 5.54 -7.88 20.03
C GLN A 607 4.67 -6.82 19.33
N ILE A 608 4.57 -6.89 18.01
CA ILE A 608 3.72 -6.00 17.22
C ILE A 608 2.74 -6.84 16.41
N VAL A 609 1.45 -6.59 16.60
CA VAL A 609 0.36 -7.16 15.83
C VAL A 609 -0.52 -6.03 15.32
N ALA A 610 -0.54 -5.85 14.00
CA ALA A 610 -1.35 -4.85 13.35
C ALA A 610 -2.47 -5.50 12.53
N ARG A 611 -3.65 -4.86 12.49
CA ARG A 611 -4.82 -5.37 11.79
C ARG A 611 -5.44 -4.29 10.93
N GLY A 612 -5.55 -4.54 9.62
CA GLY A 612 -6.30 -3.75 8.66
C GLY A 612 -7.58 -4.49 8.26
N ARG A 613 -8.72 -3.80 8.21
CA ARG A 613 -10.00 -4.36 7.75
C ARG A 613 -10.37 -3.79 6.40
N SER A 614 -10.93 -4.66 5.55
CA SER A 614 -11.44 -4.33 4.23
C SER A 614 -12.48 -3.20 4.31
N PRO A 615 -12.18 -2.01 3.72
CA PRO A 615 -13.12 -0.88 3.68
C PRO A 615 -14.09 -0.98 2.49
N GLY A 616 -13.83 -1.87 1.53
CA GLY A 616 -14.42 -1.86 0.21
C GLY A 616 -13.75 -0.83 -0.72
N TYR A 617 -14.09 -0.92 -2.00
CA TYR A 617 -13.59 0.01 -3.01
C TYR A 617 -14.71 0.39 -3.99
N ARG A 618 -14.95 1.68 -4.19
CA ARG A 618 -16.07 2.21 -4.98
C ARG A 618 -17.40 1.59 -4.55
N GLU A 619 -18.15 0.95 -5.46
CA GLU A 619 -19.37 0.22 -5.12
C GLU A 619 -19.10 -1.14 -4.48
N PHE A 620 -17.94 -1.77 -4.74
CA PHE A 620 -17.60 -3.12 -4.25
C PHE A 620 -17.48 -3.15 -2.72
N LYS A 621 -18.24 -4.03 -2.10
CA LYS A 621 -18.38 -4.17 -0.64
C LYS A 621 -18.91 -2.92 0.09
N THR A 622 -19.37 -1.90 -0.64
CA THR A 622 -19.91 -0.67 -0.06
C THR A 622 -21.40 -0.50 -0.37
N SER A 623 -21.80 -0.67 -1.63
CA SER A 623 -23.19 -0.45 -2.08
C SER A 623 -23.71 -1.50 -3.05
N ASP A 624 -22.87 -2.42 -3.52
CA ASP A 624 -23.23 -3.46 -4.48
C ASP A 624 -23.96 -4.67 -3.87
N GLY A 625 -24.07 -4.71 -2.54
CA GLY A 625 -24.73 -5.79 -1.79
C GLY A 625 -23.82 -7.00 -1.50
N TYR A 626 -22.62 -7.05 -2.03
CA TYR A 626 -21.63 -8.07 -1.65
C TYR A 626 -20.94 -7.71 -0.33
N ASN A 627 -20.83 -8.67 0.56
CA ASN A 627 -20.19 -8.47 1.86
C ASN A 627 -19.35 -9.69 2.25
N ASP A 628 -18.06 -9.57 2.17
CA ASP A 628 -17.08 -10.52 2.70
C ASP A 628 -15.93 -9.70 3.32
N PRO A 629 -16.05 -9.30 4.60
CA PRO A 629 -15.02 -8.50 5.24
C PRO A 629 -13.78 -9.35 5.48
N ILE A 630 -12.67 -8.86 4.95
CA ILE A 630 -11.35 -9.47 5.07
C ILE A 630 -10.50 -8.64 6.03
N THR A 631 -9.68 -9.31 6.81
CA THR A 631 -8.70 -8.68 7.70
C THR A 631 -7.31 -9.07 7.22
N CYS A 632 -6.43 -8.09 7.03
CA CYS A 632 -5.00 -8.29 6.91
C CYS A 632 -4.37 -8.17 8.31
N ILE A 633 -3.60 -9.15 8.70
CA ILE A 633 -2.83 -9.16 9.96
C ILE A 633 -1.36 -9.13 9.59
N VAL A 634 -0.61 -8.19 10.16
CA VAL A 634 0.85 -8.12 10.07
C VAL A 634 1.41 -8.32 11.47
N ALA A 635 2.29 -9.31 11.64
CA ALA A 635 2.88 -9.68 12.91
C ALA A 635 4.41 -9.59 12.85
N ILE A 636 5.03 -8.94 13.85
CA ILE A 636 6.48 -8.77 13.95
C ILE A 636 6.90 -9.27 15.33
N PRO A 637 7.85 -10.24 15.42
CA PRO A 637 8.36 -10.75 16.70
C PRO A 637 9.18 -9.70 17.45
N GLY A 638 9.40 -9.92 18.75
CA GLY A 638 10.17 -9.06 19.64
C GLY A 638 11.69 -9.18 19.47
#